data_9b94be9eaacf8367f0dbe4d2fefdf83a
#
_entry.id   9b94be9eaacf8367f0dbe4d2fefdf83a
#
_cell.length_a   1.000
_cell.length_b   1.000
_cell.length_c   1.000
_cell.angle_alpha   90.00
_cell.angle_beta   90.00
_cell.angle_gamma   90.00
#
_symmetry.space_group_name_H-M   'P 1'
#
loop_
_entity.id
_entity.type
_entity.pdbx_description
1 polymer ?
#
loop_
_entity_poly.entity_id
_entity_poly.type
_entity_poly.pdbx_seq_one_letter_code
_entity_poly.pdbx_strand_id
1 'polypeptide(L)'
;MTVTGLQGTGGSGPDDLGRLDRLLEDDPADLYENAPMGYLSTLPDGRIVKVNRTFADWIGIPATDVLGVLFQDLLSTGARVYHETHLVPLLRMQGAVREIALDLERADGTPLACLLNAVEIRDDDGAPLLVRATVFEATARRRYERELLTAQRTAEESERRSLTVQRVVSDLAAALSVDDVASVIVERGREALQARGAALILLETDPHDPSALPELRPVRADGLPQHLLEELRDAAGSQLAVELARGVRSIALDAALRAGQPALAEAMAATRLTGFVVVPVTADERRLGVLVLALGEGAGDLISLAEPDEQADLTAGDVALMWTIGRQAGQALERARLHEETERQAERASFLLEAARLLAEAADVAGTVERLAGLVVTRLADLCVVDLDTEEGLVRPAVRHRDPAREHLVEELRTRHLPRRSATHPSVRALRSGGTQWVRTVDEAFMRAVAVDDAHLAAIRALDLAGVVAVPLTAEGRHLGVLTVAADRTRGQFTVADVEVVEQLALQLGLVVARAERFDLAVRTSHALQENLLPPAPPALAGLAIAVRYLAATRGVDVGGDFYDVVRLPGDDVGLAVGDVVGHDITAAATMGQLRSVYRALLADGPSPGAVIERLQAGWPLLGLRRMATALFASLDPATGRLRIASAGHPPPVLLTGGRASFLPVPPSRMLGAQPSVADEWIGVLPPGASLVLFTDGLVESRSADIDEGFERLLAAASSAGTSDPQALCDHLLAELTGAHRADDIALLVLTRA
;
A
#
# COMPACT_ATOMS: atom_id res chain seq x y z
N MET A 1 -29.91 -53.80 22.20
CA MET A 1 -28.93 -54.88 22.20
C MET A 1 -29.31 -55.86 23.28
N THR A 2 -29.56 -57.02 22.85
CA THR A 2 -29.94 -58.33 23.41
C THR A 2 -29.47 -58.62 24.86
N VAL A 3 -30.45 -58.91 25.71
CA VAL A 3 -30.21 -59.52 27.00
C VAL A 3 -30.12 -61.05 26.77
N THR A 4 -29.02 -61.64 27.06
CA THR A 4 -28.82 -63.07 27.05
C THR A 4 -28.56 -63.55 28.51
N GLY A 5 -29.44 -64.31 29.05
CA GLY A 5 -29.39 -65.53 29.88
C GLY A 5 -28.43 -65.60 31.05
N LEU A 6 -29.01 -65.70 32.20
CA LEU A 6 -28.39 -66.48 33.30
C LEU A 6 -29.45 -67.46 33.80
N GLN A 7 -29.32 -68.72 33.39
CA GLN A 7 -29.87 -69.83 34.08
C GLN A 7 -29.00 -70.09 35.30
N GLY A 8 -29.57 -69.99 36.47
CA GLY A 8 -28.97 -70.41 37.75
C GLY A 8 -29.87 -71.38 38.46
N THR A 9 -29.44 -72.58 38.53
CA THR A 9 -29.97 -73.67 39.29
C THR A 9 -29.79 -73.44 40.80
N GLY A 10 -30.81 -73.63 41.55
CA GLY A 10 -30.73 -73.70 43.01
C GLY A 10 -32.08 -73.94 43.63
N GLY A 11 -32.40 -75.15 43.94
CA GLY A 11 -33.62 -75.59 44.58
C GLY A 11 -33.79 -74.94 45.94
N SER A 12 -34.89 -74.27 46.15
CA SER A 12 -35.37 -73.85 47.45
C SER A 12 -35.93 -75.06 48.21
N GLY A 13 -35.24 -75.44 49.28
CA GLY A 13 -35.73 -76.47 50.20
C GLY A 13 -36.94 -75.95 51.00
N PRO A 14 -37.73 -76.84 51.57
CA PRO A 14 -38.91 -76.48 52.34
C PRO A 14 -38.65 -75.57 53.55
N ASP A 15 -37.41 -75.41 54.01
CA ASP A 15 -37.02 -74.54 55.11
C ASP A 15 -36.99 -73.01 54.72
N ASP A 16 -36.84 -72.61 53.42
CA ASP A 16 -36.84 -71.24 52.99
C ASP A 16 -38.26 -70.60 52.93
N LEU A 17 -39.29 -71.44 52.66
CA LEU A 17 -40.69 -70.98 52.69
C LEU A 17 -41.15 -70.71 54.10
N GLY A 18 -40.74 -71.52 55.09
CA GLY A 18 -41.05 -71.25 56.51
C GLY A 18 -40.29 -70.07 57.09
N ARG A 19 -39.20 -69.62 56.45
CA ARG A 19 -38.45 -68.40 56.83
C ARG A 19 -39.04 -67.16 56.20
N LEU A 20 -39.58 -67.26 54.97
CA LEU A 20 -40.35 -66.22 54.33
C LEU A 20 -41.68 -65.95 55.03
N ASP A 21 -42.43 -66.97 55.46
CA ASP A 21 -43.69 -66.80 56.23
C ASP A 21 -43.45 -66.11 57.57
N ARG A 22 -42.36 -66.38 58.28
CA ARG A 22 -41.98 -65.67 59.50
C ARG A 22 -41.47 -64.21 59.28
N LEU A 23 -41.00 -63.85 58.09
CA LEU A 23 -40.62 -62.52 57.72
C LEU A 23 -41.82 -61.69 57.20
N LEU A 24 -42.95 -62.35 56.86
CA LEU A 24 -44.20 -61.74 56.44
C LEU A 24 -45.20 -61.48 57.61
N GLU A 25 -44.93 -62.03 58.75
CA GLU A 25 -45.66 -61.73 60.03
C GLU A 25 -44.94 -60.52 60.69
N ASP A 26 -45.00 -59.35 60.08
CA ASP A 26 -44.57 -58.14 60.73
C ASP A 26 -45.51 -57.76 61.86
N ASP A 27 -44.98 -57.61 63.05
CA ASP A 27 -45.73 -57.11 64.19
C ASP A 27 -46.25 -55.68 63.84
N PRO A 28 -47.55 -55.45 63.82
CA PRO A 28 -48.11 -54.13 63.53
C PRO A 28 -47.53 -52.96 64.38
N ALA A 29 -47.04 -53.29 65.57
CA ALA A 29 -46.35 -52.33 66.42
C ALA A 29 -44.94 -51.99 65.90
N ASP A 30 -44.20 -52.97 65.41
CA ASP A 30 -42.87 -52.78 64.82
C ASP A 30 -42.95 -52.04 63.52
N LEU A 31 -43.90 -52.32 62.63
CA LEU A 31 -44.18 -51.61 61.39
C LEU A 31 -44.50 -50.08 61.62
N TYR A 32 -45.22 -49.86 62.74
CA TYR A 32 -45.50 -48.48 63.08
C TYR A 32 -44.28 -47.74 63.64
N GLU A 33 -43.60 -48.37 64.61
CA GLU A 33 -42.47 -47.75 65.33
C GLU A 33 -41.25 -47.50 64.42
N ASN A 34 -40.96 -48.43 63.55
CA ASN A 34 -39.77 -48.41 62.70
C ASN A 34 -40.09 -48.02 61.18
N ALA A 35 -41.30 -47.55 60.92
CA ALA A 35 -41.64 -47.10 59.59
C ALA A 35 -40.63 -46.06 59.06
N PRO A 36 -40.24 -46.08 57.76
CA PRO A 36 -39.25 -45.14 57.19
C PRO A 36 -39.82 -43.69 57.02
N MET A 37 -40.82 -43.34 57.77
CA MET A 37 -41.47 -42.06 57.87
C MET A 37 -41.92 -41.79 59.28
N GLY A 38 -41.96 -40.48 59.62
CA GLY A 38 -42.54 -40.07 60.88
C GLY A 38 -44.08 -40.20 60.87
N TYR A 39 -44.62 -40.93 61.82
CA TYR A 39 -46.06 -40.98 62.08
C TYR A 39 -46.40 -40.22 63.37
N LEU A 40 -47.43 -39.40 63.31
CA LEU A 40 -47.99 -38.76 64.51
C LEU A 40 -49.51 -38.66 64.41
N SER A 41 -50.15 -38.59 65.56
CA SER A 41 -51.56 -38.31 65.66
C SER A 41 -51.73 -37.13 66.65
N THR A 42 -52.57 -36.16 66.31
CA THR A 42 -52.89 -35.05 67.24
C THR A 42 -54.36 -35.00 67.49
N LEU A 43 -54.72 -34.38 68.61
CA LEU A 43 -56.09 -33.92 68.86
C LEU A 43 -56.43 -32.79 67.91
N PRO A 44 -57.70 -32.41 67.74
CA PRO A 44 -58.11 -31.30 66.89
C PRO A 44 -57.54 -29.91 67.31
N ASP A 45 -57.04 -29.81 68.55
CA ASP A 45 -56.30 -28.63 69.05
C ASP A 45 -54.80 -28.61 68.72
N GLY A 46 -54.31 -29.68 68.01
CA GLY A 46 -52.92 -29.82 67.61
C GLY A 46 -52.05 -30.53 68.64
N ARG A 47 -52.54 -31.01 69.74
CA ARG A 47 -51.82 -31.69 70.83
C ARG A 47 -51.48 -33.12 70.35
N ILE A 48 -50.22 -33.49 70.37
CA ILE A 48 -49.71 -34.82 69.92
C ILE A 48 -50.11 -35.86 70.94
N VAL A 49 -50.83 -36.87 70.52
CA VAL A 49 -51.30 -37.99 71.38
C VAL A 49 -50.63 -39.32 71.02
N LYS A 50 -50.02 -39.42 69.87
CA LYS A 50 -49.29 -40.58 69.42
C LYS A 50 -48.17 -40.16 68.43
N VAL A 51 -47.03 -40.80 68.59
CA VAL A 51 -45.88 -40.54 67.68
C VAL A 51 -45.09 -41.89 67.57
N ASN A 52 -44.50 -42.20 66.43
CA ASN A 52 -43.63 -43.32 66.26
C ASN A 52 -42.16 -42.95 66.57
N ARG A 53 -41.33 -43.99 66.76
CA ARG A 53 -39.90 -43.78 67.05
C ARG A 53 -39.19 -42.96 65.98
N THR A 54 -39.44 -43.27 64.73
CA THR A 54 -38.80 -42.54 63.64
C THR A 54 -39.01 -41.01 63.69
N PHE A 55 -40.21 -40.58 64.01
CA PHE A 55 -40.47 -39.14 64.15
C PHE A 55 -39.73 -38.55 65.36
N ALA A 56 -39.76 -39.29 66.52
CA ALA A 56 -39.04 -38.86 67.72
C ALA A 56 -37.55 -38.77 67.50
N ASP A 57 -36.94 -39.70 66.78
CA ASP A 57 -35.53 -39.75 66.44
C ASP A 57 -35.15 -38.59 65.52
N TRP A 58 -36.01 -38.26 64.55
CA TRP A 58 -35.77 -37.17 63.63
C TRP A 58 -35.76 -35.80 64.30
N ILE A 59 -36.68 -35.57 65.25
CA ILE A 59 -36.72 -34.31 65.97
C ILE A 59 -35.76 -34.27 67.17
N GLY A 60 -35.16 -35.44 67.52
CA GLY A 60 -34.22 -35.56 68.65
C GLY A 60 -34.87 -35.37 70.01
N ILE A 61 -36.19 -35.60 70.15
CA ILE A 61 -36.96 -35.53 71.40
C ILE A 61 -37.53 -36.92 71.69
N PRO A 62 -37.33 -37.50 72.90
CA PRO A 62 -37.90 -38.75 73.25
C PRO A 62 -39.43 -38.79 73.06
N ALA A 63 -39.97 -39.93 72.55
CA ALA A 63 -41.40 -40.09 72.27
C ALA A 63 -42.27 -39.70 73.43
N THR A 64 -41.86 -40.05 74.72
CA THR A 64 -42.56 -39.71 75.95
C THR A 64 -42.71 -38.18 76.17
N ASP A 65 -41.72 -37.45 75.73
CA ASP A 65 -41.65 -36.01 75.95
C ASP A 65 -42.34 -35.21 74.82
N VAL A 66 -42.55 -35.82 73.65
CA VAL A 66 -43.32 -35.30 72.53
C VAL A 66 -44.85 -35.40 72.82
N LEU A 67 -45.27 -36.40 73.57
CA LEU A 67 -46.67 -36.59 73.88
C LEU A 67 -47.18 -35.36 74.74
N GLY A 68 -48.27 -34.81 74.27
CA GLY A 68 -48.89 -33.63 74.95
C GLY A 68 -48.34 -32.28 74.39
N VAL A 69 -47.26 -32.24 73.62
CA VAL A 69 -46.79 -31.01 73.01
C VAL A 69 -47.69 -30.64 71.82
N LEU A 70 -47.83 -29.36 71.56
CA LEU A 70 -48.53 -28.89 70.36
C LEU A 70 -47.65 -29.07 69.13
N PHE A 71 -48.20 -29.63 68.08
CA PHE A 71 -47.42 -29.89 66.81
C PHE A 71 -46.83 -28.58 66.26
N GLN A 72 -47.56 -27.48 66.40
CA GLN A 72 -47.07 -26.15 65.97
C GLN A 72 -45.84 -25.67 66.72
N ASP A 73 -45.61 -26.14 67.93
CA ASP A 73 -44.41 -25.78 68.72
C ASP A 73 -43.13 -26.50 68.23
N LEU A 74 -43.28 -27.55 67.42
CA LEU A 74 -42.18 -28.24 66.78
C LEU A 74 -41.85 -27.64 65.39
N LEU A 75 -42.55 -26.58 64.96
CA LEU A 75 -42.35 -25.94 63.67
C LEU A 75 -41.45 -24.73 63.79
N SER A 76 -40.61 -24.47 62.77
CA SER A 76 -39.91 -23.22 62.68
C SER A 76 -40.90 -22.01 62.64
N THR A 77 -40.43 -20.81 62.93
CA THR A 77 -41.30 -19.64 63.00
C THR A 77 -42.12 -19.43 61.74
N GLY A 78 -41.48 -19.56 60.53
CA GLY A 78 -42.18 -19.43 59.25
C GLY A 78 -43.19 -20.56 59.00
N ALA A 79 -42.83 -21.79 59.34
CA ALA A 79 -43.68 -22.96 59.18
C ALA A 79 -44.88 -22.91 60.16
N ARG A 80 -44.72 -22.35 61.33
CA ARG A 80 -45.80 -22.14 62.31
C ARG A 80 -46.86 -21.15 61.75
N VAL A 81 -46.44 -20.04 61.20
CA VAL A 81 -47.37 -19.10 60.56
C VAL A 81 -48.14 -19.80 59.43
N TYR A 82 -47.43 -20.51 58.59
CA TYR A 82 -48.08 -21.26 57.49
C TYR A 82 -49.05 -22.35 57.99
N HIS A 83 -48.70 -23.04 59.02
CA HIS A 83 -49.53 -24.06 59.67
C HIS A 83 -50.87 -23.47 60.10
N GLU A 84 -50.85 -22.32 60.80
CA GLU A 84 -52.05 -21.71 61.34
C GLU A 84 -52.90 -21.02 60.26
N THR A 85 -52.27 -20.41 59.28
CA THR A 85 -52.99 -19.59 58.28
C THR A 85 -53.46 -20.42 57.08
N HIS A 86 -52.79 -21.50 56.75
CA HIS A 86 -53.08 -22.28 55.54
C HIS A 86 -53.33 -23.78 55.81
N LEU A 87 -52.46 -24.47 56.57
CA LEU A 87 -52.57 -25.91 56.71
C LEU A 87 -53.82 -26.31 57.51
N VAL A 88 -54.03 -25.76 58.70
CA VAL A 88 -55.19 -26.08 59.55
C VAL A 88 -56.52 -25.71 58.90
N PRO A 89 -56.71 -24.53 58.29
CA PRO A 89 -57.91 -24.23 57.55
C PRO A 89 -58.18 -25.16 56.38
N LEU A 90 -57.09 -25.50 55.59
CA LEU A 90 -57.20 -26.39 54.44
C LEU A 90 -57.61 -27.82 54.87
N LEU A 91 -57.00 -28.34 55.95
CA LEU A 91 -57.29 -29.62 56.48
C LEU A 91 -58.75 -29.72 56.98
N ARG A 92 -59.25 -28.69 57.67
CA ARG A 92 -60.67 -28.64 58.10
C ARG A 92 -61.67 -28.59 56.95
N MET A 93 -61.31 -27.87 55.84
CA MET A 93 -62.18 -27.74 54.66
C MET A 93 -62.18 -29.03 53.81
N GLN A 94 -61.02 -29.64 53.63
CA GLN A 94 -60.84 -30.74 52.66
C GLN A 94 -60.82 -32.12 53.33
N GLY A 95 -60.64 -32.17 54.66
CA GLY A 95 -60.48 -33.41 55.43
C GLY A 95 -59.12 -34.05 55.29
N ALA A 96 -58.33 -33.65 54.30
CA ALA A 96 -56.97 -34.18 54.10
C ALA A 96 -56.10 -33.16 53.36
N VAL A 97 -54.79 -33.19 53.65
CA VAL A 97 -53.74 -32.43 52.94
C VAL A 97 -52.61 -33.37 52.55
N ARG A 98 -51.93 -33.08 51.40
CA ARG A 98 -50.85 -33.90 50.91
C ARG A 98 -49.68 -33.02 50.49
N GLU A 99 -48.47 -33.53 50.73
CA GLU A 99 -47.20 -32.96 50.26
C GLU A 99 -46.97 -31.49 50.69
N ILE A 100 -47.44 -31.14 51.89
CA ILE A 100 -47.20 -29.82 52.46
C ILE A 100 -45.77 -29.74 52.97
N ALA A 101 -44.99 -28.83 52.38
CA ALA A 101 -43.61 -28.59 52.78
C ALA A 101 -43.57 -27.74 54.07
N LEU A 102 -42.94 -28.24 55.08
CA LEU A 102 -42.77 -27.59 56.40
C LEU A 102 -41.35 -27.76 56.90
N ASP A 103 -40.89 -26.90 57.78
CA ASP A 103 -39.64 -27.05 58.48
C ASP A 103 -39.95 -27.31 59.97
N LEU A 104 -39.65 -28.52 60.46
CA LEU A 104 -39.64 -28.86 61.88
C LEU A 104 -38.35 -28.36 62.51
N GLU A 105 -38.41 -28.02 63.79
CA GLU A 105 -37.24 -27.62 64.57
C GLU A 105 -36.82 -28.79 65.44
N ARG A 106 -35.57 -29.23 65.29
CA ARG A 106 -35.02 -30.28 66.14
C ARG A 106 -34.68 -29.77 67.54
N ALA A 107 -34.47 -30.70 68.48
CA ALA A 107 -34.07 -30.33 69.86
C ALA A 107 -32.77 -29.54 69.95
N ASP A 108 -31.90 -29.63 68.95
CA ASP A 108 -30.65 -28.86 68.84
C ASP A 108 -30.82 -27.50 68.12
N GLY A 109 -32.04 -27.14 67.75
CA GLY A 109 -32.35 -25.87 67.04
C GLY A 109 -32.13 -25.93 65.55
N THR A 110 -31.70 -27.07 64.97
CA THR A 110 -31.50 -27.22 63.54
C THR A 110 -32.81 -27.49 62.80
N PRO A 111 -33.07 -26.84 61.65
CA PRO A 111 -34.28 -27.10 60.89
C PRO A 111 -34.22 -28.46 60.16
N LEU A 112 -35.33 -29.20 60.26
CA LEU A 112 -35.58 -30.41 59.48
C LEU A 112 -36.60 -30.10 58.38
N ALA A 113 -36.17 -30.06 57.15
CA ALA A 113 -37.08 -29.94 56.02
C ALA A 113 -37.90 -31.21 55.82
N CYS A 114 -39.21 -31.11 55.82
CA CYS A 114 -40.10 -32.27 55.67
C CYS A 114 -41.31 -32.00 54.78
N LEU A 115 -41.92 -33.04 54.28
CA LEU A 115 -43.24 -33.07 53.63
C LEU A 115 -44.23 -33.70 54.55
N LEU A 116 -45.34 -33.02 54.79
CA LEU A 116 -46.42 -33.51 55.65
C LEU A 116 -47.62 -33.93 54.81
N ASN A 117 -48.16 -35.12 55.08
CA ASN A 117 -49.52 -35.51 54.70
C ASN A 117 -50.34 -35.63 55.98
N ALA A 118 -51.54 -35.11 55.98
CA ALA A 118 -52.42 -35.20 57.13
C ALA A 118 -53.86 -35.51 56.73
N VAL A 119 -54.55 -36.25 57.55
CA VAL A 119 -55.99 -36.63 57.36
C VAL A 119 -56.72 -36.39 58.69
N GLU A 120 -57.82 -35.72 58.65
CA GLU A 120 -58.73 -35.55 59.78
C GLU A 120 -59.62 -36.80 59.90
N ILE A 121 -59.59 -37.44 61.06
CA ILE A 121 -60.50 -38.54 61.41
C ILE A 121 -61.66 -37.98 62.20
N ARG A 122 -62.88 -38.31 61.80
CA ARG A 122 -64.13 -37.84 62.42
C ARG A 122 -64.80 -39.01 63.13
N ASP A 123 -65.56 -38.73 64.13
CA ASP A 123 -66.45 -39.68 64.86
C ASP A 123 -67.72 -39.94 64.00
N ASP A 124 -68.58 -40.82 64.57
CA ASP A 124 -69.85 -41.21 63.91
C ASP A 124 -70.83 -39.99 63.80
N ASP A 125 -70.68 -38.98 64.55
CA ASP A 125 -71.52 -37.75 64.57
C ASP A 125 -70.89 -36.66 63.66
N GLY A 126 -69.74 -36.92 62.97
CA GLY A 126 -69.04 -36.02 62.10
C GLY A 126 -68.16 -34.97 62.80
N ALA A 127 -67.97 -35.05 64.12
CA ALA A 127 -67.06 -34.17 64.83
C ALA A 127 -65.55 -34.64 64.65
N PRO A 128 -64.59 -33.69 64.55
CA PRO A 128 -63.20 -34.04 64.47
C PRO A 128 -62.72 -34.76 65.68
N LEU A 129 -62.22 -36.01 65.50
CA LEU A 129 -61.75 -36.84 66.62
C LEU A 129 -60.22 -36.72 66.77
N LEU A 130 -59.48 -36.86 65.70
CA LEU A 130 -58.03 -36.74 65.68
C LEU A 130 -57.54 -36.45 64.25
N VAL A 131 -56.30 -35.93 64.17
CA VAL A 131 -55.60 -35.78 62.91
C VAL A 131 -54.43 -36.78 62.87
N ARG A 132 -54.36 -37.58 61.80
CA ARG A 132 -53.24 -38.47 61.54
C ARG A 132 -52.33 -37.81 60.52
N ALA A 133 -51.04 -37.73 60.81
CA ALA A 133 -50.06 -37.19 59.92
C ALA A 133 -48.89 -38.12 59.66
N THR A 134 -48.40 -38.10 58.47
CA THR A 134 -47.14 -38.71 58.07
C THR A 134 -46.17 -37.64 57.61
N VAL A 135 -44.95 -37.72 58.06
CA VAL A 135 -43.88 -36.76 57.78
C VAL A 135 -42.76 -37.54 57.05
N PHE A 136 -42.29 -36.96 55.98
CA PHE A 136 -41.17 -37.47 55.17
C PHE A 136 -40.04 -36.47 55.23
N GLU A 137 -38.82 -36.92 55.53
CA GLU A 137 -37.66 -36.05 55.48
C GLU A 137 -37.37 -35.63 54.02
N ALA A 138 -37.28 -34.35 53.76
CA ALA A 138 -37.07 -33.73 52.43
C ALA A 138 -35.75 -32.96 52.29
N THR A 139 -34.85 -33.14 53.27
CA THR A 139 -33.58 -32.40 53.33
C THR A 139 -32.70 -32.62 52.11
N ALA A 140 -32.53 -33.88 51.69
CA ALA A 140 -31.72 -34.25 50.49
C ALA A 140 -32.34 -33.66 49.19
N ARG A 141 -33.69 -33.74 49.06
CA ARG A 141 -34.40 -33.23 47.90
C ARG A 141 -34.26 -31.69 47.78
N ARG A 142 -34.43 -30.95 48.86
CA ARG A 142 -34.26 -29.49 48.86
C ARG A 142 -32.82 -29.05 48.57
N ARG A 143 -31.81 -29.81 49.02
CA ARG A 143 -30.41 -29.56 48.65
C ARG A 143 -30.20 -29.76 47.16
N TYR A 144 -30.64 -30.87 46.62
CA TYR A 144 -30.53 -31.19 45.21
C TYR A 144 -31.22 -30.13 44.30
N GLU A 145 -32.42 -29.70 44.66
CA GLU A 145 -33.15 -28.67 43.93
C GLU A 145 -32.40 -27.31 43.96
N ARG A 146 -31.77 -26.93 45.09
CA ARG A 146 -30.96 -25.69 45.16
C ARG A 146 -29.67 -25.82 44.31
N GLU A 147 -28.99 -26.96 44.42
CA GLU A 147 -27.78 -27.25 43.64
C GLU A 147 -28.09 -27.24 42.14
N LEU A 148 -29.21 -27.82 41.71
CA LEU A 148 -29.67 -27.82 40.33
C LEU A 148 -29.96 -26.42 39.84
N LEU A 149 -30.70 -25.61 40.59
CA LEU A 149 -30.98 -24.23 40.22
C LEU A 149 -29.72 -23.36 40.14
N THR A 150 -28.78 -23.57 41.06
CA THR A 150 -27.49 -22.87 41.04
C THR A 150 -26.68 -23.31 39.83
N ALA A 151 -26.58 -24.62 39.55
CA ALA A 151 -25.88 -25.10 38.39
C ALA A 151 -26.51 -24.65 37.07
N GLN A 152 -27.85 -24.58 36.99
CA GLN A 152 -28.57 -24.10 35.84
C GLN A 152 -28.27 -22.61 35.59
N ARG A 153 -28.34 -21.76 36.63
CA ARG A 153 -28.02 -20.32 36.53
C ARG A 153 -26.58 -20.11 36.09
N THR A 154 -25.62 -20.84 36.65
CA THR A 154 -24.22 -20.78 36.28
C THR A 154 -24.01 -21.20 34.82
N ALA A 155 -24.71 -22.23 34.35
CA ALA A 155 -24.66 -22.66 32.94
C ALA A 155 -25.24 -21.61 32.00
N GLU A 156 -26.41 -21.03 32.32
CA GLU A 156 -27.05 -19.96 31.52
C GLU A 156 -26.16 -18.69 31.43
N GLU A 157 -25.53 -18.32 32.54
CA GLU A 157 -24.59 -17.20 32.57
C GLU A 157 -23.33 -17.47 31.73
N SER A 158 -22.79 -18.69 31.82
CA SER A 158 -21.62 -19.12 31.02
C SER A 158 -21.94 -19.14 29.53
N GLU A 159 -23.11 -19.65 29.14
CA GLU A 159 -23.58 -19.66 27.76
C GLU A 159 -23.75 -18.23 27.22
N ARG A 160 -24.38 -17.34 27.99
CA ARG A 160 -24.55 -15.92 27.61
C ARG A 160 -23.21 -15.23 27.39
N ARG A 161 -22.22 -15.46 28.28
CA ARG A 161 -20.86 -14.93 28.14
C ARG A 161 -20.19 -15.46 26.88
N SER A 162 -20.30 -16.76 26.64
CA SER A 162 -19.73 -17.40 25.44
C SER A 162 -20.31 -16.83 24.15
N LEU A 163 -21.62 -16.64 24.07
CA LEU A 163 -22.29 -16.02 22.91
C LEU A 163 -21.87 -14.55 22.72
N THR A 164 -21.63 -13.81 23.80
CA THR A 164 -21.13 -12.43 23.73
C THR A 164 -19.73 -12.40 23.14
N VAL A 165 -18.82 -13.26 23.63
CA VAL A 165 -17.45 -13.35 23.08
C VAL A 165 -17.48 -13.75 21.60
N GLN A 166 -18.28 -14.75 21.22
CA GLN A 166 -18.39 -15.19 19.83
C GLN A 166 -18.85 -14.05 18.92
N ARG A 167 -19.81 -13.24 19.35
CA ARG A 167 -20.32 -12.10 18.61
C ARG A 167 -19.25 -11.04 18.43
N VAL A 168 -18.56 -10.69 19.51
CA VAL A 168 -17.42 -9.72 19.46
C VAL A 168 -16.34 -10.21 18.50
N VAL A 169 -15.94 -11.49 18.60
CA VAL A 169 -14.92 -12.06 17.71
C VAL A 169 -15.36 -12.05 16.26
N SER A 170 -16.64 -12.36 15.97
CA SER A 170 -17.18 -12.33 14.61
C SER A 170 -17.16 -10.93 14.02
N ASP A 171 -17.63 -9.93 14.79
CA ASP A 171 -17.67 -8.54 14.34
C ASP A 171 -16.27 -7.95 14.15
N LEU A 172 -15.34 -8.26 15.06
CA LEU A 172 -13.93 -7.88 14.95
C LEU A 172 -13.21 -8.58 13.78
N ALA A 173 -13.64 -9.78 13.38
CA ALA A 173 -13.08 -10.45 12.23
C ALA A 173 -13.49 -9.79 10.90
N ALA A 174 -14.64 -9.15 10.85
CA ALA A 174 -15.14 -8.42 9.68
C ALA A 174 -14.56 -6.99 9.56
N ALA A 175 -14.04 -6.42 10.64
CA ALA A 175 -13.47 -5.07 10.68
C ALA A 175 -12.09 -5.05 10.01
N LEU A 176 -11.91 -4.17 9.02
CA LEU A 176 -10.69 -4.09 8.20
C LEU A 176 -9.83 -2.87 8.55
N SER A 177 -10.43 -1.81 9.08
CA SER A 177 -9.73 -0.58 9.48
C SER A 177 -9.66 -0.42 11.00
N VAL A 178 -8.73 0.40 11.46
CA VAL A 178 -8.62 0.76 12.89
C VAL A 178 -9.91 1.42 13.40
N ASP A 179 -10.58 2.24 12.59
CA ASP A 179 -11.84 2.91 12.94
C ASP A 179 -13.01 1.93 13.03
N ASP A 180 -13.10 0.94 12.12
CA ASP A 180 -14.10 -0.13 12.19
C ASP A 180 -13.95 -0.95 13.48
N VAL A 181 -12.70 -1.36 13.77
CA VAL A 181 -12.38 -2.11 14.99
C VAL A 181 -12.73 -1.27 16.23
N ALA A 182 -12.39 0.01 16.26
CA ALA A 182 -12.72 0.93 17.36
C ALA A 182 -14.22 1.06 17.55
N SER A 183 -14.99 1.15 16.47
CA SER A 183 -16.45 1.23 16.50
C SER A 183 -17.06 -0.02 17.11
N VAL A 184 -16.63 -1.20 16.65
CA VAL A 184 -17.09 -2.51 17.18
C VAL A 184 -16.76 -2.64 18.67
N ILE A 185 -15.53 -2.31 19.07
CA ILE A 185 -15.09 -2.44 20.48
C ILE A 185 -15.91 -1.54 21.40
N VAL A 186 -16.12 -0.30 21.02
CA VAL A 186 -16.87 0.68 21.81
C VAL A 186 -18.34 0.24 21.94
N GLU A 187 -18.99 -0.16 20.86
CA GLU A 187 -20.37 -0.62 20.84
C GLU A 187 -20.55 -1.90 21.65
N ARG A 188 -19.76 -2.94 21.36
CA ARG A 188 -19.88 -4.25 22.04
C ARG A 188 -19.42 -4.22 23.50
N GLY A 189 -18.39 -3.44 23.79
CA GLY A 189 -17.95 -3.23 25.17
C GLY A 189 -19.05 -2.55 26.01
N ARG A 190 -19.72 -1.54 25.45
CA ARG A 190 -20.87 -0.87 26.08
C ARG A 190 -22.03 -1.83 26.34
N GLU A 191 -22.39 -2.66 25.33
CA GLU A 191 -23.47 -3.65 25.44
C GLU A 191 -23.16 -4.72 26.50
N ALA A 192 -21.92 -5.21 26.55
CA ALA A 192 -21.52 -6.31 27.43
C ALA A 192 -21.68 -5.98 28.90
N LEU A 193 -21.45 -4.75 29.32
CA LEU A 193 -21.63 -4.27 30.71
C LEU A 193 -22.82 -3.32 30.88
N GLN A 194 -23.67 -3.15 29.87
CA GLN A 194 -24.77 -2.17 29.88
C GLN A 194 -24.30 -0.77 30.28
N ALA A 195 -23.10 -0.37 29.86
CA ALA A 195 -22.48 0.88 30.20
C ALA A 195 -23.24 2.07 29.54
N ARG A 196 -23.25 3.21 30.19
CA ARG A 196 -23.86 4.46 29.68
C ARG A 196 -23.08 5.03 28.50
N GLY A 197 -21.77 4.86 28.53
CA GLY A 197 -20.88 5.29 27.47
C GLY A 197 -19.62 4.44 27.44
N ALA A 198 -18.91 4.51 26.33
CA ALA A 198 -17.64 3.82 26.16
C ALA A 198 -16.68 4.68 25.31
N ALA A 199 -15.38 4.52 25.54
CA ALA A 199 -14.34 5.13 24.70
C ALA A 199 -13.15 4.18 24.53
N LEU A 200 -12.62 4.11 23.33
CA LEU A 200 -11.33 3.51 23.04
C LEU A 200 -10.26 4.59 22.98
N ILE A 201 -9.24 4.44 23.81
CA ILE A 201 -8.10 5.36 23.90
C ILE A 201 -6.85 4.55 23.57
N LEU A 202 -6.12 4.93 22.53
CA LEU A 202 -4.87 4.28 22.13
C LEU A 202 -3.65 4.97 22.72
N LEU A 203 -2.59 4.20 22.93
CA LEU A 203 -1.27 4.65 23.36
C LEU A 203 -0.44 4.95 22.11
N GLU A 204 -0.11 6.21 21.86
CA GLU A 204 0.80 6.63 20.80
C GLU A 204 2.16 6.98 21.43
N THR A 205 3.22 6.31 20.98
CA THR A 205 4.60 6.68 21.31
C THR A 205 5.13 7.59 20.24
N ASP A 206 5.80 8.68 20.60
CA ASP A 206 6.48 9.54 19.63
C ASP A 206 7.58 8.72 18.92
N PRO A 207 7.50 8.54 17.59
CA PRO A 207 8.52 7.80 16.85
C PRO A 207 9.90 8.50 16.90
N HIS A 208 9.96 9.79 17.26
CA HIS A 208 11.19 10.58 17.33
C HIS A 208 11.78 10.64 18.74
N ASP A 209 11.00 10.30 19.78
CA ASP A 209 11.47 10.18 21.17
C ASP A 209 10.88 8.93 21.84
N PRO A 210 11.50 7.76 21.68
CA PRO A 210 11.05 6.51 22.31
C PRO A 210 11.11 6.55 23.84
N SER A 211 11.76 7.57 24.45
CA SER A 211 11.82 7.77 25.90
C SER A 211 10.70 8.66 26.43
N ALA A 212 9.95 9.33 25.56
CA ALA A 212 8.78 10.11 25.94
C ALA A 212 7.66 9.19 26.49
N LEU A 213 6.92 9.69 27.46
CA LEU A 213 5.72 8.99 27.92
C LEU A 213 4.71 8.89 26.75
N PRO A 214 4.11 7.71 26.54
CA PRO A 214 3.14 7.56 25.46
C PRO A 214 1.94 8.50 25.67
N GLU A 215 1.56 9.17 24.60
CA GLU A 215 0.35 10.01 24.59
C GLU A 215 -0.89 9.16 24.44
N LEU A 216 -1.96 9.55 25.13
CA LEU A 216 -3.26 8.90 25.05
C LEU A 216 -4.13 9.63 24.02
N ARG A 217 -4.47 8.95 22.95
CA ARG A 217 -5.34 9.48 21.91
C ARG A 217 -6.70 8.77 21.90
N PRO A 218 -7.81 9.48 22.22
CA PRO A 218 -9.15 8.96 21.99
C PRO A 218 -9.37 8.71 20.50
N VAL A 219 -9.71 7.47 20.14
CA VAL A 219 -9.99 7.09 18.74
C VAL A 219 -11.48 7.09 18.46
N ARG A 220 -12.26 6.53 19.40
CA ARG A 220 -13.71 6.45 19.29
C ARG A 220 -14.34 6.58 20.66
N ALA A 221 -15.45 7.30 20.74
CA ALA A 221 -16.26 7.39 21.93
C ALA A 221 -17.75 7.38 21.56
N ASP A 222 -18.57 6.76 22.41
CA ASP A 222 -20.01 6.76 22.31
C ASP A 222 -20.63 6.97 23.71
N GLY A 223 -21.64 7.85 23.80
CA GLY A 223 -22.32 8.16 25.03
C GLY A 223 -21.50 8.97 26.08
N LEU A 224 -20.29 9.44 25.70
CA LEU A 224 -19.44 10.27 26.57
C LEU A 224 -19.29 11.69 25.98
N PRO A 225 -19.54 12.75 26.73
CA PRO A 225 -19.35 14.11 26.26
C PRO A 225 -17.86 14.47 26.14
N GLN A 226 -17.55 15.38 25.22
CA GLN A 226 -16.19 15.72 24.87
C GLN A 226 -15.33 16.23 26.02
N HIS A 227 -15.90 17.06 26.91
CA HIS A 227 -15.17 17.57 28.09
C HIS A 227 -14.71 16.44 29.03
N LEU A 228 -15.50 15.37 29.16
CA LEU A 228 -15.12 14.21 29.96
C LEU A 228 -13.97 13.43 29.32
N LEU A 229 -13.92 13.34 27.97
CA LEU A 229 -12.82 12.71 27.25
C LEU A 229 -11.53 13.51 27.37
N GLU A 230 -11.62 14.85 27.41
CA GLU A 230 -10.49 15.74 27.66
C GLU A 230 -9.93 15.54 29.07
N GLU A 231 -10.78 15.50 30.08
CA GLU A 231 -10.37 15.21 31.46
C GLU A 231 -9.80 13.81 31.64
N LEU A 232 -10.37 12.79 30.96
CA LEU A 232 -9.83 11.45 30.95
C LEU A 232 -8.43 11.40 30.29
N ARG A 233 -8.23 12.14 29.21
CA ARG A 233 -6.93 12.24 28.54
C ARG A 233 -5.89 12.90 29.45
N ASP A 234 -6.24 14.00 30.09
CA ASP A 234 -5.34 14.76 30.94
C ASP A 234 -5.03 14.02 32.26
N ALA A 235 -6.03 13.34 32.83
CA ALA A 235 -5.84 12.44 33.98
C ALA A 235 -4.96 11.24 33.64
N ALA A 236 -5.06 10.73 32.43
CA ALA A 236 -4.31 9.59 31.95
C ALA A 236 -2.87 9.91 31.52
N GLY A 237 -2.51 11.18 31.29
CA GLY A 237 -1.13 11.65 31.09
C GLY A 237 -0.24 11.54 32.33
N SER A 238 -0.83 11.10 33.47
CA SER A 238 -0.14 10.86 34.73
C SER A 238 0.19 9.37 34.91
N GLN A 239 0.91 9.04 35.99
CA GLN A 239 1.24 7.69 36.45
C GLN A 239 0.04 6.71 36.46
N LEU A 240 -1.19 7.25 36.48
CA LEU A 240 -2.46 6.53 36.41
C LEU A 240 -2.62 5.75 35.08
N ALA A 241 -2.19 6.29 33.95
CA ALA A 241 -2.28 5.61 32.63
C ALA A 241 -1.45 4.32 32.60
N VAL A 242 -0.29 4.32 33.21
CA VAL A 242 0.60 3.17 33.29
C VAL A 242 0.02 2.10 34.22
N GLU A 243 -0.66 2.52 35.29
CA GLU A 243 -1.29 1.60 36.23
C GLU A 243 -2.61 1.02 35.68
N LEU A 244 -3.43 1.84 35.02
CA LEU A 244 -4.69 1.40 34.39
C LEU A 244 -4.48 0.34 33.30
N ALA A 245 -3.35 0.38 32.62
CA ALA A 245 -3.03 -0.60 31.59
C ALA A 245 -2.58 -1.97 32.15
N ARG A 246 -2.46 -2.15 33.48
CA ARG A 246 -1.96 -3.40 34.09
C ARG A 246 -3.01 -4.50 34.27
N GLY A 247 -4.30 -4.16 34.21
CA GLY A 247 -5.39 -5.12 34.35
C GLY A 247 -6.76 -4.48 34.21
N VAL A 248 -7.82 -5.27 34.19
CA VAL A 248 -9.19 -4.77 34.28
C VAL A 248 -9.41 -4.15 35.66
N ARG A 249 -9.80 -2.88 35.70
CA ARG A 249 -10.01 -2.16 36.95
C ARG A 249 -11.32 -1.39 36.96
N SER A 250 -11.93 -1.33 38.12
CA SER A 250 -13.06 -0.44 38.43
C SER A 250 -12.54 0.81 39.13
N ILE A 251 -13.00 1.97 38.70
CA ILE A 251 -12.72 3.27 39.30
C ILE A 251 -14.07 3.87 39.73
N ALA A 252 -14.32 3.92 41.01
CA ALA A 252 -15.54 4.52 41.54
C ALA A 252 -15.38 6.04 41.74
N LEU A 253 -16.49 6.77 41.70
CA LEU A 253 -16.55 8.20 42.05
C LEU A 253 -16.56 8.34 43.58
N ASP A 254 -15.44 8.04 44.22
CA ASP A 254 -15.25 8.07 45.68
C ASP A 254 -14.48 9.30 46.17
N ALA A 255 -14.17 9.32 47.46
CA ALA A 255 -13.40 10.40 48.08
C ALA A 255 -11.94 10.45 47.60
N ALA A 256 -11.34 9.27 47.25
CA ALA A 256 -9.98 9.18 46.78
C ALA A 256 -9.85 9.77 45.36
N LEU A 257 -10.78 9.49 44.44
CA LEU A 257 -10.83 10.10 43.13
C LEU A 257 -11.03 11.61 43.19
N ARG A 258 -11.96 12.08 44.07
CA ARG A 258 -12.19 13.51 44.26
C ARG A 258 -10.97 14.26 44.81
N ALA A 259 -10.17 13.62 45.63
CA ALA A 259 -8.94 14.22 46.15
C ALA A 259 -7.78 14.18 45.12
N GLY A 260 -7.66 13.09 44.39
CA GLY A 260 -6.55 12.88 43.45
C GLY A 260 -6.76 13.46 42.04
N GLN A 261 -8.01 13.50 41.58
CA GLN A 261 -8.42 13.95 40.24
C GLN A 261 -9.73 14.74 40.32
N PRO A 262 -9.73 15.95 40.91
CA PRO A 262 -10.97 16.71 41.18
C PRO A 262 -11.73 17.09 39.89
N ALA A 263 -11.05 17.47 38.82
CA ALA A 263 -11.68 17.84 37.54
C ALA A 263 -12.41 16.65 36.90
N LEU A 264 -11.78 15.48 36.89
CA LEU A 264 -12.39 14.24 36.39
C LEU A 264 -13.60 13.86 37.25
N ALA A 265 -13.48 13.95 38.57
CA ALA A 265 -14.57 13.63 39.49
C ALA A 265 -15.77 14.60 39.32
N GLU A 266 -15.54 15.88 39.09
CA GLU A 266 -16.57 16.88 38.79
C GLU A 266 -17.26 16.59 37.43
N ALA A 267 -16.50 16.29 36.40
CA ALA A 267 -17.02 15.90 35.09
C ALA A 267 -17.87 14.63 35.17
N MET A 268 -17.45 13.62 35.92
CA MET A 268 -18.23 12.40 36.19
C MET A 268 -19.55 12.72 36.91
N ALA A 269 -19.50 13.53 37.96
CA ALA A 269 -20.68 13.92 38.71
C ALA A 269 -21.68 14.69 37.83
N ALA A 270 -21.21 15.62 37.01
CA ALA A 270 -22.02 16.39 36.06
C ALA A 270 -22.76 15.50 35.05
N THR A 271 -22.17 14.34 34.68
CA THR A 271 -22.74 13.38 33.75
C THR A 271 -23.53 12.24 34.44
N ARG A 272 -23.69 12.28 35.76
CA ARG A 272 -24.33 11.24 36.58
C ARG A 272 -23.69 9.86 36.41
N LEU A 273 -22.38 9.81 36.28
CA LEU A 273 -21.60 8.58 36.25
C LEU A 273 -21.20 8.19 37.67
N THR A 274 -21.27 6.92 37.97
CA THR A 274 -20.89 6.37 39.28
C THR A 274 -19.47 5.80 39.28
N GLY A 275 -18.94 5.46 38.12
CA GLY A 275 -17.60 4.89 37.97
C GLY A 275 -17.23 4.59 36.52
N PHE A 276 -16.00 4.12 36.35
CA PHE A 276 -15.50 3.58 35.12
C PHE A 276 -14.97 2.16 35.32
N VAL A 277 -15.13 1.32 34.28
CA VAL A 277 -14.36 0.10 34.14
C VAL A 277 -13.33 0.33 33.03
N VAL A 278 -12.06 0.14 33.36
CA VAL A 278 -10.96 0.28 32.41
C VAL A 278 -10.45 -1.12 32.03
N VAL A 279 -10.46 -1.41 30.73
CA VAL A 279 -10.09 -2.69 30.18
C VAL A 279 -8.84 -2.50 29.31
N PRO A 280 -7.69 -3.13 29.61
CA PRO A 280 -6.52 -3.02 28.79
C PRO A 280 -6.74 -3.69 27.43
N VAL A 281 -6.36 -2.99 26.37
CA VAL A 281 -6.37 -3.50 24.99
C VAL A 281 -4.96 -3.91 24.64
N THR A 282 -4.73 -5.23 24.48
CA THR A 282 -3.40 -5.80 24.31
C THR A 282 -3.34 -6.78 23.12
N ALA A 283 -2.26 -6.71 22.37
CA ALA A 283 -1.90 -7.71 21.39
C ALA A 283 -0.58 -8.37 21.84
N ASP A 284 -0.61 -9.68 22.08
CA ASP A 284 0.46 -10.43 22.72
C ASP A 284 0.92 -9.76 24.04
N GLU A 285 2.18 -9.35 24.14
CA GLU A 285 2.71 -8.63 25.31
C GLU A 285 2.66 -7.07 25.16
N ARG A 286 2.25 -6.58 23.99
CA ARG A 286 2.19 -5.14 23.72
C ARG A 286 0.85 -4.57 24.16
N ARG A 287 0.94 -3.44 24.85
CA ARG A 287 -0.24 -2.65 25.22
C ARG A 287 -0.49 -1.62 24.13
N LEU A 288 -1.69 -1.66 23.54
CA LEU A 288 -2.08 -0.78 22.45
C LEU A 288 -2.94 0.39 22.97
N GLY A 289 -3.63 0.21 24.09
CA GLY A 289 -4.53 1.21 24.64
C GLY A 289 -5.42 0.67 25.77
N VAL A 290 -6.48 1.39 26.03
CA VAL A 290 -7.51 1.03 27.00
C VAL A 290 -8.90 1.27 26.43
N LEU A 291 -9.85 0.37 26.77
CA LEU A 291 -11.28 0.58 26.61
C LEU A 291 -11.84 1.06 27.95
N VAL A 292 -12.42 2.24 27.97
CA VAL A 292 -13.07 2.84 29.13
C VAL A 292 -14.58 2.68 28.98
N LEU A 293 -15.24 2.08 29.98
CA LEU A 293 -16.68 1.86 30.06
C LEU A 293 -17.26 2.64 31.22
N ALA A 294 -18.16 3.57 30.95
CA ALA A 294 -18.74 4.47 31.94
C ALA A 294 -20.02 3.89 32.51
N LEU A 295 -20.10 3.78 33.84
CA LEU A 295 -21.23 3.24 34.57
C LEU A 295 -22.07 4.37 35.19
N GLY A 296 -23.40 4.23 35.15
CA GLY A 296 -24.34 5.22 35.71
C GLY A 296 -25.32 4.62 36.70
N GLU A 297 -26.12 5.47 37.36
CA GLU A 297 -27.21 5.04 38.26
C GLU A 297 -28.16 4.08 37.51
N GLY A 298 -28.30 2.83 38.00
CA GLY A 298 -29.13 1.77 37.39
C GLY A 298 -28.34 0.56 36.90
N ALA A 299 -27.01 0.62 36.83
CA ALA A 299 -26.14 -0.55 36.60
C ALA A 299 -25.94 -1.36 37.91
N GLY A 300 -26.81 -1.17 38.87
CA GLY A 300 -26.65 -1.57 40.28
C GLY A 300 -26.64 -3.07 40.61
N ASP A 301 -26.85 -3.94 39.63
CA ASP A 301 -26.71 -5.41 39.85
C ASP A 301 -25.30 -5.92 39.45
N LEU A 302 -24.49 -5.11 38.77
CA LEU A 302 -23.11 -5.45 38.34
C LEU A 302 -22.05 -4.95 39.35
N ILE A 303 -22.42 -3.97 40.18
CA ILE A 303 -21.59 -3.48 41.26
C ILE A 303 -22.41 -3.59 42.52
N SER A 304 -22.20 -4.64 43.31
CA SER A 304 -22.74 -4.69 44.67
C SER A 304 -22.19 -3.49 45.41
N LEU A 305 -23.08 -2.54 45.76
CA LEU A 305 -22.77 -1.45 46.66
C LEU A 305 -22.61 -2.08 48.06
N ALA A 306 -21.47 -2.65 48.33
CA ALA A 306 -21.00 -2.89 49.68
C ALA A 306 -20.78 -1.53 50.38
N GLU A 307 -20.86 -1.53 51.68
CA GLU A 307 -20.71 -0.34 52.56
C GLU A 307 -19.50 0.52 52.17
N PRO A 308 -19.41 1.82 52.62
CA PRO A 308 -18.51 2.85 52.04
C PRO A 308 -17.00 2.53 52.04
N ASP A 309 -16.58 1.36 52.46
CA ASP A 309 -15.18 0.92 52.58
C ASP A 309 -14.81 -0.29 51.68
N GLU A 310 -15.75 -0.86 50.89
CA GLU A 310 -15.44 -1.96 49.95
C GLU A 310 -15.53 -1.48 48.51
N GLN A 311 -14.41 -1.67 47.74
CA GLN A 311 -14.30 -1.43 46.32
C GLN A 311 -15.43 -2.14 45.57
N ALA A 312 -16.06 -1.46 44.60
CA ALA A 312 -17.05 -2.04 43.70
C ALA A 312 -16.44 -3.22 42.94
N ASP A 313 -16.69 -4.44 43.39
CA ASP A 313 -16.10 -5.65 42.88
C ASP A 313 -16.87 -6.15 41.64
N LEU A 314 -16.23 -6.10 40.47
CA LEU A 314 -16.64 -6.87 39.31
C LEU A 314 -16.58 -8.35 39.66
N THR A 315 -17.55 -9.15 39.18
CA THR A 315 -17.45 -10.61 39.34
C THR A 315 -16.22 -11.14 38.63
N ALA A 316 -15.61 -12.20 39.13
CA ALA A 316 -14.47 -12.85 38.47
C ALA A 316 -14.79 -13.22 36.99
N GLY A 317 -16.07 -13.51 36.68
CA GLY A 317 -16.55 -13.80 35.35
C GLY A 317 -16.59 -12.57 34.44
N ASP A 318 -16.94 -11.39 34.95
CA ASP A 318 -16.97 -10.16 34.18
C ASP A 318 -15.56 -9.66 33.90
N VAL A 319 -14.65 -9.78 34.88
CA VAL A 319 -13.22 -9.50 34.66
C VAL A 319 -12.65 -10.40 33.57
N ALA A 320 -12.95 -11.70 33.59
CA ALA A 320 -12.48 -12.64 32.57
C ALA A 320 -13.06 -12.33 31.18
N LEU A 321 -14.35 -11.93 31.10
CA LEU A 321 -15.00 -11.50 29.87
C LEU A 321 -14.32 -10.25 29.31
N MET A 322 -14.12 -9.23 30.13
CA MET A 322 -13.49 -7.97 29.71
C MET A 322 -12.04 -8.16 29.27
N TRP A 323 -11.27 -9.01 29.98
CA TRP A 323 -9.93 -9.40 29.55
C TRP A 323 -9.94 -10.06 28.16
N THR A 324 -10.90 -10.94 27.93
CA THR A 324 -11.04 -11.61 26.63
C THR A 324 -11.38 -10.62 25.53
N ILE A 325 -12.31 -9.69 25.77
CA ILE A 325 -12.68 -8.64 24.84
C ILE A 325 -11.47 -7.74 24.56
N GLY A 326 -10.77 -7.26 25.60
CA GLY A 326 -9.59 -6.40 25.43
C GLY A 326 -8.47 -7.05 24.62
N ARG A 327 -8.22 -8.34 24.81
CA ARG A 327 -7.23 -9.11 24.04
C ARG A 327 -7.67 -9.30 22.59
N GLN A 328 -8.92 -9.67 22.34
CA GLN A 328 -9.45 -9.83 20.98
C GLN A 328 -9.45 -8.50 20.23
N ALA A 329 -9.81 -7.43 20.93
CA ALA A 329 -9.73 -6.06 20.44
C ALA A 329 -8.30 -5.67 20.02
N GLY A 330 -7.33 -5.96 20.88
CA GLY A 330 -5.93 -5.68 20.59
C GLY A 330 -5.40 -6.44 19.38
N GLN A 331 -5.72 -7.72 19.28
CA GLN A 331 -5.36 -8.53 18.11
C GLN A 331 -6.01 -8.02 16.81
N ALA A 332 -7.27 -7.58 16.89
CA ALA A 332 -7.96 -7.00 15.75
C ALA A 332 -7.36 -5.65 15.33
N LEU A 333 -7.03 -4.78 16.29
CA LEU A 333 -6.37 -3.48 16.03
C LEU A 333 -4.98 -3.67 15.39
N GLU A 334 -4.17 -4.60 15.89
CA GLU A 334 -2.85 -4.85 15.31
C GLU A 334 -2.98 -5.39 13.88
N ARG A 335 -3.93 -6.30 13.64
CA ARG A 335 -4.23 -6.81 12.29
C ARG A 335 -4.69 -5.68 11.36
N ALA A 336 -5.64 -4.83 11.79
CA ALA A 336 -6.13 -3.70 11.01
C ALA A 336 -5.01 -2.70 10.70
N ARG A 337 -4.15 -2.38 11.68
CA ARG A 337 -2.98 -1.51 11.49
C ARG A 337 -1.98 -2.08 10.47
N LEU A 338 -1.68 -3.38 10.56
CA LEU A 338 -0.80 -4.04 9.59
C LEU A 338 -1.42 -4.07 8.20
N HIS A 339 -2.74 -4.25 8.11
CA HIS A 339 -3.46 -4.21 6.84
C HIS A 339 -3.38 -2.81 6.21
N GLU A 340 -3.72 -1.76 6.94
CA GLU A 340 -3.62 -0.38 6.48
C GLU A 340 -2.18 0.00 6.07
N GLU A 341 -1.17 -0.46 6.83
CA GLU A 341 0.23 -0.23 6.48
C GLU A 341 0.62 -0.95 5.18
N THR A 342 0.15 -2.21 5.01
CA THR A 342 0.38 -2.99 3.79
C THR A 342 -0.29 -2.35 2.58
N GLU A 343 -1.53 -1.86 2.73
CA GLU A 343 -2.23 -1.14 1.66
C GLU A 343 -1.50 0.15 1.27
N ARG A 344 -1.09 0.96 2.26
CA ARG A 344 -0.31 2.19 2.00
C ARG A 344 1.01 1.88 1.29
N GLN A 345 1.71 0.80 1.68
CA GLN A 345 2.93 0.36 1.01
C GLN A 345 2.66 -0.10 -0.43
N ALA A 346 1.57 -0.85 -0.66
CA ALA A 346 1.16 -1.28 -1.99
C ALA A 346 0.79 -0.09 -2.89
N GLU A 347 0.07 0.90 -2.37
CA GLU A 347 -0.24 2.14 -3.10
C GLU A 347 1.01 2.93 -3.48
N ARG A 348 1.98 3.07 -2.54
CA ARG A 348 3.28 3.72 -2.81
C ARG A 348 4.08 2.97 -3.88
N ALA A 349 4.15 1.64 -3.77
CA ALA A 349 4.85 0.82 -4.75
C ALA A 349 4.20 0.91 -6.13
N SER A 350 2.87 0.89 -6.22
CA SER A 350 2.12 1.08 -7.46
C SER A 350 2.39 2.45 -8.10
N PHE A 351 2.41 3.51 -7.30
CA PHE A 351 2.73 4.86 -7.76
C PHE A 351 4.15 4.96 -8.31
N LEU A 352 5.14 4.43 -7.59
CA LEU A 352 6.54 4.42 -8.04
C LEU A 352 6.74 3.60 -9.31
N LEU A 353 6.03 2.48 -9.46
CA LEU A 353 6.07 1.68 -10.67
C LEU A 353 5.47 2.43 -11.88
N GLU A 354 4.36 3.14 -11.69
CA GLU A 354 3.73 3.97 -12.71
C GLU A 354 4.67 5.10 -13.15
N ALA A 355 5.30 5.79 -12.20
CA ALA A 355 6.31 6.81 -12.46
C ALA A 355 7.52 6.25 -13.22
N ALA A 356 8.02 5.09 -12.81
CA ALA A 356 9.16 4.43 -13.47
C ALA A 356 8.84 4.03 -14.92
N ARG A 357 7.64 3.54 -15.21
CA ARG A 357 7.19 3.25 -16.58
C ARG A 357 7.16 4.51 -17.44
N LEU A 358 6.55 5.57 -16.91
CA LEU A 358 6.48 6.86 -17.58
C LEU A 358 7.88 7.41 -17.90
N LEU A 359 8.83 7.27 -16.98
CA LEU A 359 10.21 7.68 -17.16
C LEU A 359 11.00 6.78 -18.13
N ALA A 360 10.68 5.48 -18.19
CA ALA A 360 11.35 4.55 -19.11
C ALA A 360 10.96 4.75 -20.59
N GLU A 361 9.73 5.21 -20.84
CA GLU A 361 9.19 5.48 -22.19
C GLU A 361 9.61 6.87 -22.73
N ALA A 362 10.51 7.56 -22.04
CA ALA A 362 10.92 8.91 -22.35
C ALA A 362 11.63 9.01 -23.72
N ALA A 363 10.90 9.45 -24.74
CA ALA A 363 11.45 9.89 -26.02
C ALA A 363 11.78 11.40 -26.01
N ASP A 364 11.08 12.19 -25.20
CA ASP A 364 11.26 13.62 -24.97
C ASP A 364 11.26 13.91 -23.47
N VAL A 365 12.32 14.54 -22.98
CA VAL A 365 12.49 14.86 -21.57
C VAL A 365 11.44 15.84 -21.08
N ALA A 366 11.19 16.93 -21.82
CA ALA A 366 10.27 17.98 -21.41
C ALA A 366 8.83 17.44 -21.23
N GLY A 367 8.31 16.73 -22.23
CA GLY A 367 7.00 16.11 -22.17
C GLY A 367 6.90 15.02 -21.10
N THR A 368 8.00 14.30 -20.83
CA THR A 368 8.04 13.25 -19.80
C THR A 368 8.01 13.86 -18.40
N VAL A 369 8.80 14.92 -18.16
CA VAL A 369 8.82 15.67 -16.89
C VAL A 369 7.44 16.26 -16.60
N GLU A 370 6.77 16.77 -17.63
CA GLU A 370 5.43 17.36 -17.50
C GLU A 370 4.37 16.30 -17.12
N ARG A 371 4.40 15.13 -17.76
CA ARG A 371 3.53 14.00 -17.40
C ARG A 371 3.80 13.49 -15.98
N LEU A 372 5.08 13.40 -15.58
CA LEU A 372 5.45 13.03 -14.22
C LEU A 372 4.92 14.03 -13.20
N ALA A 373 5.04 15.32 -13.45
CA ALA A 373 4.48 16.36 -12.58
C ALA A 373 2.95 16.22 -12.44
N GLY A 374 2.24 15.88 -13.52
CA GLY A 374 0.81 15.57 -13.49
C GLY A 374 0.48 14.35 -12.63
N LEU A 375 1.26 13.29 -12.71
CA LEU A 375 1.10 12.10 -11.88
C LEU A 375 1.34 12.42 -10.39
N VAL A 376 2.37 13.19 -10.08
CA VAL A 376 2.72 13.61 -8.71
C VAL A 376 1.59 14.41 -8.07
N VAL A 377 1.01 15.40 -8.77
CA VAL A 377 -0.08 16.20 -8.18
C VAL A 377 -1.39 15.45 -8.03
N THR A 378 -1.56 14.34 -8.75
CA THR A 378 -2.74 13.49 -8.61
C THR A 378 -2.70 12.68 -7.32
N ARG A 379 -1.52 12.20 -6.91
CA ARG A 379 -1.36 11.21 -5.86
C ARG A 379 -0.60 11.70 -4.61
N LEU A 380 0.45 12.50 -4.80
CA LEU A 380 1.44 12.76 -3.74
C LEU A 380 1.42 14.20 -3.22
N ALA A 381 1.14 15.20 -4.06
CA ALA A 381 1.25 16.63 -3.71
C ALA A 381 0.12 17.43 -4.34
N ASP A 382 0.01 18.72 -3.98
CA ASP A 382 -0.94 19.64 -4.61
C ASP A 382 -0.25 20.53 -5.66
N LEU A 383 1.06 20.74 -5.49
CA LEU A 383 1.91 21.45 -6.45
C LEU A 383 3.17 20.61 -6.70
N CYS A 384 3.57 20.50 -7.97
CA CYS A 384 4.83 19.89 -8.39
C CYS A 384 5.55 20.82 -9.33
N VAL A 385 6.83 21.09 -9.05
CA VAL A 385 7.72 21.93 -9.86
C VAL A 385 8.99 21.14 -10.14
N VAL A 386 9.43 21.15 -11.41
CA VAL A 386 10.72 20.61 -11.80
C VAL A 386 11.56 21.73 -12.37
N ASP A 387 12.70 21.98 -11.74
CA ASP A 387 13.72 22.92 -12.19
C ASP A 387 14.95 22.13 -12.66
N LEU A 388 15.46 22.40 -13.87
CA LEU A 388 16.68 21.82 -14.42
C LEU A 388 17.79 22.88 -14.42
N ASP A 389 19.01 22.49 -14.08
CA ASP A 389 20.20 23.36 -14.08
C ASP A 389 20.92 23.23 -15.41
N THR A 390 20.85 24.27 -16.25
CA THR A 390 21.51 24.33 -17.55
C THR A 390 22.69 25.32 -17.53
N GLU A 391 23.50 25.33 -18.58
CA GLU A 391 24.56 26.30 -18.74
C GLU A 391 24.06 27.75 -18.72
N GLU A 392 22.85 27.99 -19.22
CA GLU A 392 22.20 29.30 -19.29
C GLU A 392 21.52 29.74 -17.98
N GLY A 393 21.33 28.79 -17.03
CA GLY A 393 20.66 28.98 -15.75
C GLY A 393 19.63 27.93 -15.43
N LEU A 394 18.80 28.21 -14.43
CA LEU A 394 17.68 27.33 -14.09
C LEU A 394 16.56 27.53 -15.12
N VAL A 395 16.10 26.40 -15.70
CA VAL A 395 14.91 26.34 -16.55
C VAL A 395 13.84 25.52 -15.85
N ARG A 396 12.59 25.85 -16.09
CA ARG A 396 11.44 25.20 -15.44
C ARG A 396 10.56 24.51 -16.48
N PRO A 397 10.89 23.25 -16.86
CA PRO A 397 10.15 22.52 -17.89
C PRO A 397 8.75 22.09 -17.43
N ALA A 398 8.51 21.92 -16.12
CA ALA A 398 7.20 21.54 -15.63
C ALA A 398 6.82 22.25 -14.33
N VAL A 399 5.59 22.74 -14.30
CA VAL A 399 4.85 23.12 -13.09
C VAL A 399 3.42 22.60 -13.25
N ARG A 400 2.92 21.91 -12.22
CA ARG A 400 1.55 21.39 -12.20
C ARG A 400 0.92 21.63 -10.85
N HIS A 401 -0.36 21.96 -10.84
CA HIS A 401 -1.18 22.04 -9.65
C HIS A 401 -2.36 21.06 -9.75
N ARG A 402 -2.77 20.47 -8.62
CA ARG A 402 -3.91 19.53 -8.56
C ARG A 402 -5.23 20.18 -8.95
N ASP A 403 -5.42 21.43 -8.53
CA ASP A 403 -6.61 22.22 -8.84
C ASP A 403 -6.42 23.00 -10.17
N PRO A 404 -7.19 22.66 -11.24
CA PRO A 404 -7.11 23.36 -12.51
C PRO A 404 -7.49 24.87 -12.42
N ALA A 405 -8.27 25.28 -11.42
CA ALA A 405 -8.62 26.69 -11.23
C ALA A 405 -7.39 27.57 -10.91
N ARG A 406 -6.30 26.96 -10.43
CA ARG A 406 -5.02 27.62 -10.12
C ARG A 406 -4.01 27.59 -11.28
N GLU A 407 -4.41 27.16 -12.49
CA GLU A 407 -3.54 27.05 -13.67
C GLU A 407 -2.86 28.39 -14.02
N HIS A 408 -3.55 29.51 -13.84
CA HIS A 408 -2.98 30.83 -14.06
C HIS A 408 -1.80 31.19 -13.14
N LEU A 409 -1.83 30.71 -11.86
CA LEU A 409 -0.73 30.88 -10.91
C LEU A 409 0.45 29.96 -11.29
N VAL A 410 0.15 28.77 -11.77
CA VAL A 410 1.15 27.82 -12.28
C VAL A 410 1.92 28.39 -13.45
N GLU A 411 1.22 29.00 -14.42
CA GLU A 411 1.84 29.63 -15.59
C GLU A 411 2.68 30.85 -15.20
N GLU A 412 2.24 31.65 -14.23
CA GLU A 412 3.01 32.78 -13.69
C GLU A 412 4.30 32.28 -12.99
N LEU A 413 4.23 31.21 -12.18
CA LEU A 413 5.40 30.61 -11.59
C LEU A 413 6.37 30.03 -12.63
N ARG A 414 5.85 29.48 -13.72
CA ARG A 414 6.65 28.90 -14.81
C ARG A 414 7.43 29.94 -15.58
N THR A 415 6.81 31.09 -15.87
CA THR A 415 7.37 32.07 -16.82
C THR A 415 8.06 33.24 -16.15
N ARG A 416 7.60 33.69 -14.97
CA ARG A 416 8.04 34.95 -14.36
C ARG A 416 8.88 34.78 -13.10
N HIS A 417 8.69 33.71 -12.36
CA HIS A 417 9.24 33.55 -11.00
C HIS A 417 10.23 32.39 -10.88
N LEU A 418 11.21 32.34 -11.80
CA LEU A 418 12.33 31.42 -11.66
C LEU A 418 13.25 31.85 -10.51
N PRO A 419 13.63 30.96 -9.61
CA PRO A 419 14.53 31.29 -8.51
C PRO A 419 15.93 31.57 -9.03
N ARG A 420 16.54 32.68 -8.54
CA ARG A 420 17.91 33.01 -8.88
C ARG A 420 18.87 32.06 -8.15
N ARG A 421 20.01 31.66 -8.77
CA ARG A 421 21.03 30.77 -8.16
C ARG A 421 21.56 31.27 -6.81
N SER A 422 21.46 32.58 -6.52
CA SER A 422 21.90 33.20 -5.25
C SER A 422 20.78 33.22 -4.18
N ALA A 423 19.58 32.78 -4.49
CA ALA A 423 18.42 32.87 -3.60
C ALA A 423 18.49 31.85 -2.46
N THR A 424 17.77 32.13 -1.37
CA THR A 424 17.58 31.23 -0.22
C THR A 424 16.42 30.24 -0.42
N HIS A 425 15.85 30.21 -1.62
CA HIS A 425 14.74 29.34 -1.96
C HIS A 425 15.08 27.86 -1.73
N PRO A 426 14.18 27.02 -1.22
CA PRO A 426 14.45 25.60 -0.93
C PRO A 426 15.03 24.83 -2.13
N SER A 427 14.53 25.07 -3.36
CA SER A 427 15.05 24.42 -4.57
C SER A 427 16.54 24.77 -4.81
N VAL A 428 16.92 26.04 -4.63
CA VAL A 428 18.32 26.47 -4.80
C VAL A 428 19.20 25.91 -3.71
N ARG A 429 18.70 25.83 -2.49
CA ARG A 429 19.43 25.21 -1.38
C ARG A 429 19.63 23.71 -1.61
N ALA A 430 18.59 22.99 -2.07
CA ALA A 430 18.69 21.58 -2.41
C ALA A 430 19.74 21.35 -3.51
N LEU A 431 19.69 22.14 -4.58
CA LEU A 431 20.64 22.06 -5.69
C LEU A 431 22.09 22.29 -5.24
N ARG A 432 22.32 23.26 -4.36
CA ARG A 432 23.67 23.61 -3.87
C ARG A 432 24.22 22.65 -2.84
N SER A 433 23.38 22.18 -1.93
CA SER A 433 23.81 21.30 -0.84
C SER A 433 23.83 19.81 -1.24
N GLY A 434 23.12 19.46 -2.32
CA GLY A 434 22.90 18.05 -2.71
C GLY A 434 22.00 17.29 -1.74
N GLY A 435 21.31 17.98 -0.82
CA GLY A 435 20.46 17.38 0.20
C GLY A 435 19.02 17.87 0.13
N THR A 436 18.11 17.02 0.55
CA THR A 436 16.67 17.31 0.65
C THR A 436 16.42 18.50 1.57
N GLN A 437 15.60 19.43 1.13
CA GLN A 437 15.11 20.56 1.91
C GLN A 437 13.64 20.34 2.25
N TRP A 438 13.35 20.10 3.51
CA TRP A 438 12.00 19.88 4.00
C TRP A 438 11.55 21.05 4.87
N VAL A 439 10.61 21.84 4.38
CA VAL A 439 9.94 22.93 5.10
C VAL A 439 8.61 22.39 5.60
N ARG A 440 8.55 22.07 6.90
CA ARG A 440 7.36 21.46 7.52
C ARG A 440 6.19 22.44 7.62
N THR A 441 6.48 23.73 7.82
CA THR A 441 5.45 24.75 7.95
C THR A 441 5.80 25.96 7.07
N VAL A 442 4.87 26.32 6.20
CA VAL A 442 4.96 27.54 5.38
C VAL A 442 4.23 28.66 6.10
N ASP A 443 5.00 29.55 6.70
CA ASP A 443 4.51 30.75 7.36
C ASP A 443 4.75 32.02 6.54
N GLU A 444 4.26 33.14 7.01
CA GLU A 444 4.42 34.45 6.34
C GLU A 444 5.89 34.88 6.22
N ALA A 445 6.73 34.52 7.20
CA ALA A 445 8.16 34.84 7.17
C ALA A 445 8.85 34.04 6.06
N PHE A 446 8.54 32.77 5.94
CA PHE A 446 9.04 31.91 4.85
C PHE A 446 8.59 32.45 3.48
N MET A 447 7.29 32.75 3.31
CA MET A 447 6.76 33.24 2.03
C MET A 447 7.48 34.52 1.57
N ARG A 448 7.71 35.46 2.49
CA ARG A 448 8.48 36.70 2.18
C ARG A 448 9.95 36.43 1.88
N ALA A 449 10.55 35.44 2.52
CA ALA A 449 11.96 35.11 2.29
C ALA A 449 12.21 34.47 0.92
N VAL A 450 11.23 33.76 0.37
CA VAL A 450 11.35 33.09 -0.94
C VAL A 450 10.78 33.91 -2.09
N ALA A 451 9.91 34.89 -1.81
CA ALA A 451 9.33 35.77 -2.85
C ALA A 451 10.38 36.64 -3.50
N VAL A 452 10.32 36.76 -4.82
CA VAL A 452 11.21 37.61 -5.63
C VAL A 452 10.70 39.04 -5.66
N ASP A 453 9.37 39.19 -5.64
CA ASP A 453 8.65 40.49 -5.67
C ASP A 453 7.26 40.33 -5.05
N ASP A 454 6.49 41.42 -4.98
CA ASP A 454 5.15 41.44 -4.39
C ASP A 454 4.13 40.59 -5.19
N ALA A 455 4.29 40.47 -6.51
CA ALA A 455 3.44 39.63 -7.35
C ALA A 455 3.68 38.16 -7.04
N HIS A 456 4.96 37.76 -6.93
CA HIS A 456 5.33 36.41 -6.49
C HIS A 456 4.80 36.08 -5.08
N LEU A 457 4.92 37.04 -4.15
CA LEU A 457 4.37 36.86 -2.79
C LEU A 457 2.85 36.65 -2.81
N ALA A 458 2.13 37.41 -3.65
CA ALA A 458 0.69 37.24 -3.83
C ALA A 458 0.33 35.87 -4.42
N ALA A 459 1.08 35.39 -5.42
CA ALA A 459 0.89 34.09 -6.02
C ALA A 459 1.14 32.94 -5.00
N ILE A 460 2.22 33.01 -4.20
CA ILE A 460 2.52 32.02 -3.16
C ILE A 460 1.40 31.99 -2.11
N ARG A 461 0.89 33.14 -1.67
CA ARG A 461 -0.23 33.20 -0.72
C ARG A 461 -1.51 32.59 -1.30
N ALA A 462 -1.80 32.82 -2.57
CA ALA A 462 -2.96 32.26 -3.25
C ALA A 462 -2.91 30.73 -3.40
N LEU A 463 -1.71 30.14 -3.36
CA LEU A 463 -1.53 28.69 -3.37
C LEU A 463 -1.82 28.03 -2.01
N ASP A 464 -1.88 28.81 -0.92
CA ASP A 464 -2.20 28.35 0.44
C ASP A 464 -1.38 27.13 0.90
N LEU A 465 -0.07 27.17 0.68
CA LEU A 465 0.83 26.05 0.95
C LEU A 465 1.00 25.82 2.46
N ALA A 466 0.95 24.58 2.89
CA ALA A 466 1.22 24.14 4.27
C ALA A 466 2.67 23.65 4.45
N GLY A 467 3.21 22.94 3.47
CA GLY A 467 4.55 22.38 3.52
C GLY A 467 5.20 22.26 2.15
N VAL A 468 6.55 22.25 2.09
CA VAL A 468 7.33 22.14 0.86
C VAL A 468 8.47 21.16 1.05
N VAL A 469 8.68 20.28 0.06
CA VAL A 469 9.85 19.38 -0.03
C VAL A 469 10.54 19.65 -1.36
N ALA A 470 11.84 19.95 -1.32
CA ALA A 470 12.67 20.13 -2.50
C ALA A 470 13.83 19.13 -2.47
N VAL A 471 13.92 18.28 -3.49
CA VAL A 471 14.89 17.18 -3.60
C VAL A 471 15.75 17.40 -4.84
N PRO A 472 17.09 17.34 -4.75
CA PRO A 472 17.96 17.51 -5.91
C PRO A 472 17.85 16.30 -6.85
N LEU A 473 17.82 16.56 -8.15
CA LEU A 473 17.96 15.55 -9.20
C LEU A 473 19.43 15.20 -9.34
N THR A 474 19.82 14.03 -8.84
CA THR A 474 21.24 13.62 -8.82
C THR A 474 21.48 12.43 -9.73
N ALA A 475 22.55 12.51 -10.51
CA ALA A 475 23.09 11.38 -11.26
C ALA A 475 24.61 11.52 -11.35
N GLU A 476 25.33 10.41 -11.16
CA GLU A 476 26.80 10.33 -11.30
C GLU A 476 27.56 11.41 -10.49
N GLY A 477 27.04 11.76 -9.30
CA GLY A 477 27.63 12.77 -8.41
C GLY A 477 27.40 14.22 -8.84
N ARG A 478 26.59 14.47 -9.88
CA ARG A 478 26.20 15.82 -10.36
C ARG A 478 24.75 16.12 -9.93
N HIS A 479 24.50 17.38 -9.68
CA HIS A 479 23.14 17.89 -9.42
C HIS A 479 22.63 18.54 -10.71
N LEU A 480 21.62 17.91 -11.33
CA LEU A 480 21.10 18.27 -12.65
C LEU A 480 19.85 19.17 -12.56
N GLY A 481 19.28 19.29 -11.38
CA GLY A 481 18.06 20.04 -11.17
C GLY A 481 17.46 19.77 -9.80
N VAL A 482 16.18 20.11 -9.62
CA VAL A 482 15.43 19.93 -8.38
C VAL A 482 13.98 19.54 -8.68
N LEU A 483 13.49 18.53 -8.01
CA LEU A 483 12.06 18.22 -7.89
C LEU A 483 11.54 18.89 -6.62
N THR A 484 10.59 19.80 -6.75
CA THR A 484 9.94 20.48 -5.61
C THR A 484 8.46 20.10 -5.60
N VAL A 485 7.99 19.59 -4.45
CA VAL A 485 6.58 19.30 -4.22
C VAL A 485 6.07 20.12 -3.04
N ALA A 486 4.81 20.56 -3.11
CA ALA A 486 4.19 21.26 -2.01
C ALA A 486 2.77 20.72 -1.74
N ALA A 487 2.38 20.75 -0.46
CA ALA A 487 1.05 20.43 0.00
C ALA A 487 0.32 21.69 0.44
N ASP A 488 -0.95 21.81 0.13
CA ASP A 488 -1.81 22.87 0.64
C ASP A 488 -2.36 22.51 2.04
N ARG A 489 -3.09 23.44 2.68
CA ARG A 489 -3.65 23.21 4.03
C ARG A 489 -4.71 22.12 4.07
N THR A 490 -5.32 21.78 2.94
CA THR A 490 -6.36 20.74 2.87
C THR A 490 -5.76 19.33 2.90
N ARG A 491 -4.58 19.16 2.30
CA ARG A 491 -3.82 17.90 2.33
C ARG A 491 -3.05 17.72 3.65
N GLY A 492 -2.59 18.81 4.24
CA GLY A 492 -1.79 18.80 5.47
C GLY A 492 -0.29 18.71 5.22
N GLN A 493 0.44 18.14 6.19
CA GLN A 493 1.90 18.05 6.13
C GLN A 493 2.38 16.74 5.50
N PHE A 494 3.52 16.80 4.82
CA PHE A 494 4.21 15.60 4.34
C PHE A 494 4.71 14.75 5.51
N THR A 495 4.60 13.44 5.39
CA THR A 495 5.20 12.47 6.29
C THR A 495 6.64 12.14 5.87
N VAL A 496 7.41 11.49 6.73
CA VAL A 496 8.76 10.98 6.38
C VAL A 496 8.69 10.06 5.15
N ALA A 497 7.69 9.18 5.10
CA ALA A 497 7.51 8.26 4.01
C ALA A 497 7.12 8.94 2.68
N ASP A 498 6.43 10.09 2.71
CA ASP A 498 6.17 10.89 1.50
C ASP A 498 7.46 11.52 0.98
N VAL A 499 8.32 12.00 1.89
CA VAL A 499 9.65 12.54 1.53
C VAL A 499 10.51 11.47 0.88
N GLU A 500 10.54 10.25 1.42
CA GLU A 500 11.27 9.10 0.84
C GLU A 500 10.79 8.79 -0.59
N VAL A 501 9.48 8.85 -0.83
CA VAL A 501 8.91 8.67 -2.19
C VAL A 501 9.37 9.78 -3.13
N VAL A 502 9.39 11.04 -2.68
CA VAL A 502 9.89 12.17 -3.49
C VAL A 502 11.37 12.00 -3.81
N GLU A 503 12.18 11.54 -2.85
CA GLU A 503 13.61 11.27 -3.03
C GLU A 503 13.84 10.17 -4.08
N GLN A 504 13.08 9.09 -4.03
CA GLN A 504 13.15 8.02 -5.03
C GLN A 504 12.77 8.51 -6.43
N LEU A 505 11.71 9.33 -6.55
CA LEU A 505 11.31 9.94 -7.82
C LEU A 505 12.39 10.89 -8.36
N ALA A 506 12.97 11.71 -7.50
CA ALA A 506 14.03 12.64 -7.88
C ALA A 506 15.27 11.91 -8.40
N LEU A 507 15.65 10.80 -7.76
CA LEU A 507 16.76 9.96 -8.21
C LEU A 507 16.48 9.36 -9.60
N GLN A 508 15.29 8.79 -9.82
CA GLN A 508 14.90 8.22 -11.11
C GLN A 508 14.85 9.28 -12.21
N LEU A 509 14.26 10.45 -11.92
CA LEU A 509 14.21 11.56 -12.86
C LEU A 509 15.62 12.09 -13.19
N GLY A 510 16.51 12.18 -12.19
CA GLY A 510 17.90 12.56 -12.39
C GLY A 510 18.63 11.67 -13.39
N LEU A 511 18.43 10.35 -13.30
CA LEU A 511 19.00 9.39 -14.26
C LEU A 511 18.48 9.58 -15.69
N VAL A 512 17.19 9.89 -15.84
CA VAL A 512 16.58 10.15 -17.16
C VAL A 512 17.15 11.42 -17.77
N VAL A 513 17.26 12.50 -16.97
CA VAL A 513 17.84 13.79 -17.41
C VAL A 513 19.30 13.60 -17.83
N ALA A 514 20.11 12.91 -17.01
CA ALA A 514 21.51 12.63 -17.33
C ALA A 514 21.69 11.82 -18.62
N ARG A 515 20.81 10.84 -18.84
CA ARG A 515 20.81 10.06 -20.07
C ARG A 515 20.51 10.90 -21.30
N ALA A 516 19.53 11.79 -21.19
CA ALA A 516 19.15 12.70 -22.27
C ALA A 516 20.25 13.73 -22.57
N GLU A 517 20.87 14.35 -21.54
CA GLU A 517 22.02 15.26 -21.74
C GLU A 517 23.19 14.58 -22.46
N ARG A 518 23.49 13.32 -22.07
CA ARG A 518 24.55 12.55 -22.74
C ARG A 518 24.19 12.24 -24.20
N PHE A 519 22.94 11.92 -24.47
CA PHE A 519 22.48 11.69 -25.84
C PHE A 519 22.61 12.95 -26.69
N ASP A 520 22.13 14.09 -26.19
CA ASP A 520 22.24 15.38 -26.88
C ASP A 520 23.68 15.81 -27.11
N LEU A 521 24.56 15.59 -26.13
CA LEU A 521 25.99 15.87 -26.28
C LEU A 521 26.62 14.97 -27.35
N ALA A 522 26.27 13.69 -27.36
CA ALA A 522 26.78 12.76 -28.36
C ALA A 522 26.31 13.14 -29.77
N VAL A 523 25.02 13.51 -29.92
CA VAL A 523 24.47 14.00 -31.20
C VAL A 523 25.19 15.27 -31.67
N ARG A 524 25.33 16.27 -30.79
CA ARG A 524 26.03 17.51 -31.14
C ARG A 524 27.50 17.28 -31.50
N THR A 525 28.18 16.40 -30.77
CA THR A 525 29.57 16.02 -31.06
C THR A 525 29.68 15.32 -32.40
N SER A 526 28.76 14.42 -32.68
CA SER A 526 28.68 13.73 -33.98
C SER A 526 28.50 14.72 -35.13
N HIS A 527 27.51 15.61 -35.03
CA HIS A 527 27.29 16.64 -36.07
C HIS A 527 28.50 17.55 -36.27
N ALA A 528 29.14 18.00 -35.19
CA ALA A 528 30.31 18.86 -35.27
C ALA A 528 31.51 18.14 -35.94
N LEU A 529 31.69 16.83 -35.69
CA LEU A 529 32.69 16.03 -36.35
C LEU A 529 32.39 15.86 -37.83
N GLN A 530 31.15 15.58 -38.23
CA GLN A 530 30.74 15.47 -39.64
C GLN A 530 31.00 16.74 -40.42
N GLU A 531 30.54 17.92 -39.89
CA GLU A 531 30.76 19.20 -40.54
C GLU A 531 32.24 19.53 -40.78
N ASN A 532 33.11 19.18 -39.84
CA ASN A 532 34.55 19.39 -39.96
C ASN A 532 35.27 18.38 -40.88
N LEU A 533 34.69 17.21 -41.09
CA LEU A 533 35.24 16.18 -41.94
C LEU A 533 34.83 16.32 -43.43
N LEU A 534 33.75 17.01 -43.72
CA LEU A 534 33.30 17.28 -45.11
C LEU A 534 34.18 18.33 -45.78
N PRO A 535 34.35 18.26 -47.12
CA PRO A 535 35.12 19.22 -47.85
C PRO A 535 34.45 20.61 -47.84
N PRO A 536 35.21 21.70 -47.92
CA PRO A 536 34.65 23.00 -48.17
C PRO A 536 33.90 23.03 -49.51
N ALA A 537 33.11 24.08 -49.75
CA ALA A 537 32.37 24.22 -50.99
C ALA A 537 33.27 23.98 -52.20
N PRO A 538 32.77 23.34 -53.28
CA PRO A 538 33.56 23.04 -54.48
C PRO A 538 34.16 24.34 -55.06
N PRO A 539 35.42 24.30 -55.56
CA PRO A 539 36.04 25.46 -56.14
C PRO A 539 35.30 25.89 -57.40
N ALA A 540 35.22 27.22 -57.64
CA ALA A 540 34.74 27.71 -58.91
C ALA A 540 35.73 27.37 -60.04
N LEU A 541 35.29 26.65 -61.06
CA LEU A 541 36.08 26.16 -62.16
C LEU A 541 35.54 26.67 -63.48
N ALA A 542 36.43 27.23 -64.31
CA ALA A 542 36.01 27.75 -65.60
C ALA A 542 35.52 26.62 -66.53
N GLY A 543 34.32 26.79 -67.12
CA GLY A 543 33.73 25.81 -68.03
C GLY A 543 33.04 24.62 -67.35
N LEU A 544 32.94 24.63 -65.98
CA LEU A 544 32.27 23.57 -65.24
C LEU A 544 31.34 24.17 -64.21
N ALA A 545 30.09 23.69 -64.14
CA ALA A 545 29.18 23.94 -63.05
C ALA A 545 29.10 22.70 -62.16
N ILE A 546 29.23 22.81 -60.85
CA ILE A 546 29.28 21.72 -59.90
C ILE A 546 28.27 21.91 -58.80
N ALA A 547 27.51 20.88 -58.48
CA ALA A 547 26.64 20.83 -57.31
C ALA A 547 26.95 19.61 -56.47
N VAL A 548 26.89 19.75 -55.19
CA VAL A 548 27.04 18.66 -54.22
C VAL A 548 25.90 18.71 -53.23
N ARG A 549 25.42 17.55 -52.87
CA ARG A 549 24.51 17.32 -51.72
C ARG A 549 25.06 16.21 -50.86
N TYR A 550 25.10 16.48 -49.58
CA TYR A 550 25.40 15.51 -48.56
C TYR A 550 24.24 15.42 -47.58
N LEU A 551 23.68 14.28 -47.38
CA LEU A 551 22.55 14.06 -46.49
C LEU A 551 22.88 12.92 -45.53
N ALA A 552 22.98 13.23 -44.24
CA ALA A 552 23.21 12.22 -43.24
C ALA A 552 21.97 11.34 -42.99
N ALA A 553 22.17 10.12 -42.56
CA ALA A 553 21.11 9.19 -42.16
C ALA A 553 20.23 9.78 -41.03
N THR A 554 18.95 9.44 -41.01
CA THR A 554 17.97 10.09 -40.12
C THR A 554 18.00 9.55 -38.67
N ARG A 555 18.79 8.53 -38.37
CA ARG A 555 18.84 7.86 -37.05
C ARG A 555 20.19 7.98 -36.37
N GLY A 556 20.19 8.60 -35.19
CA GLY A 556 21.20 8.35 -34.16
C GLY A 556 22.39 9.30 -34.11
N VAL A 557 23.34 8.89 -33.30
CA VAL A 557 24.64 9.53 -33.03
C VAL A 557 25.65 9.16 -34.14
N ASP A 558 25.18 8.51 -35.19
CA ASP A 558 26.04 7.91 -36.23
C ASP A 558 26.69 8.99 -37.10
N VAL A 559 27.99 8.86 -37.32
CA VAL A 559 28.78 9.72 -38.21
C VAL A 559 28.95 8.95 -39.50
N GLY A 560 28.53 9.51 -40.63
CA GLY A 560 28.56 8.86 -41.93
C GLY A 560 29.93 8.46 -42.43
N GLY A 561 29.94 7.34 -43.21
CA GLY A 561 31.08 6.85 -43.93
C GLY A 561 31.27 7.47 -45.31
N ASP A 562 30.21 8.08 -45.86
CA ASP A 562 30.17 8.69 -47.18
C ASP A 562 31.07 9.90 -47.33
N PHE A 563 31.70 10.02 -48.45
CA PHE A 563 32.52 11.18 -48.77
C PHE A 563 32.51 11.56 -50.24
N TYR A 564 32.80 12.80 -50.50
CA TYR A 564 33.11 13.36 -51.79
C TYR A 564 34.30 14.29 -51.70
N ASP A 565 34.95 14.53 -52.83
CA ASP A 565 35.95 15.57 -52.93
C ASP A 565 36.05 16.16 -54.36
N VAL A 566 36.32 17.47 -54.44
CA VAL A 566 36.54 18.19 -55.69
C VAL A 566 37.82 19.03 -55.56
N VAL A 567 38.85 18.67 -56.32
CA VAL A 567 40.17 19.27 -56.18
C VAL A 567 40.63 19.84 -57.52
N ARG A 568 41.04 21.10 -57.57
CA ARG A 568 41.71 21.67 -58.74
C ARG A 568 43.15 21.16 -58.79
N LEU A 569 43.53 20.57 -59.91
CA LEU A 569 44.84 20.02 -60.13
C LEU A 569 45.76 21.05 -60.84
N PRO A 570 47.12 20.84 -60.85
CA PRO A 570 48.00 21.62 -61.67
C PRO A 570 47.61 21.48 -63.16
N GLY A 571 47.54 22.61 -63.92
CA GLY A 571 47.12 22.61 -65.31
C GLY A 571 45.63 22.75 -65.57
N ASP A 572 44.85 23.11 -64.53
CA ASP A 572 43.39 23.33 -64.54
C ASP A 572 42.54 22.03 -64.68
N ASP A 573 43.15 20.87 -64.66
CA ASP A 573 42.43 19.62 -64.53
C ASP A 573 41.69 19.54 -63.18
N VAL A 574 40.62 18.75 -63.12
CA VAL A 574 39.80 18.58 -61.91
C VAL A 574 39.84 17.10 -61.46
N GLY A 575 40.26 16.93 -60.22
CA GLY A 575 40.17 15.63 -59.54
C GLY A 575 38.83 15.55 -58.80
N LEU A 576 38.11 14.43 -58.99
CA LEU A 576 36.84 14.12 -58.30
C LEU A 576 36.98 12.83 -57.56
N ALA A 577 36.36 12.74 -56.40
CA ALA A 577 36.22 11.51 -55.62
C ALA A 577 34.82 11.43 -55.00
N VAL A 578 34.23 10.24 -55.02
CA VAL A 578 33.05 9.86 -54.26
C VAL A 578 33.29 8.46 -53.72
N GLY A 579 32.89 8.20 -52.49
CA GLY A 579 33.07 6.86 -51.90
C GLY A 579 32.32 6.71 -50.58
N ASP A 580 32.28 5.48 -50.09
CA ASP A 580 31.68 5.08 -48.84
C ASP A 580 32.63 4.18 -48.05
N VAL A 581 32.82 4.44 -46.78
CA VAL A 581 33.55 3.63 -45.81
C VAL A 581 32.60 2.71 -45.07
N VAL A 582 32.83 1.40 -45.14
CA VAL A 582 31.98 0.43 -44.48
C VAL A 582 31.73 0.75 -43.03
N GLY A 583 30.44 1.07 -42.67
CA GLY A 583 29.93 1.40 -41.34
C GLY A 583 29.65 2.87 -41.12
N HIS A 584 28.86 3.16 -40.13
CA HIS A 584 28.32 4.49 -39.82
C HIS A 584 28.69 4.94 -38.39
N ASP A 585 29.92 4.69 -37.95
CA ASP A 585 30.44 5.08 -36.64
C ASP A 585 31.63 6.07 -36.77
N ILE A 586 32.07 6.58 -35.63
CA ILE A 586 33.22 7.51 -35.56
C ILE A 586 34.48 6.94 -36.23
N THR A 587 34.65 5.60 -36.24
CA THR A 587 35.79 4.94 -36.88
C THR A 587 35.67 5.03 -38.40
N ALA A 588 34.46 4.88 -38.95
CA ALA A 588 34.21 5.06 -40.39
C ALA A 588 34.51 6.50 -40.83
N ALA A 589 34.00 7.48 -40.05
CA ALA A 589 34.27 8.91 -40.33
C ALA A 589 35.76 9.28 -40.22
N ALA A 590 36.47 8.72 -39.23
CA ALA A 590 37.91 8.93 -39.12
C ALA A 590 38.67 8.34 -40.32
N THR A 591 38.26 7.15 -40.78
CA THR A 591 38.82 6.52 -41.98
C THR A 591 38.54 7.34 -43.23
N MET A 592 37.32 7.86 -43.40
CA MET A 592 36.91 8.76 -44.48
C MET A 592 37.78 10.02 -44.50
N GLY A 593 37.95 10.69 -43.34
CA GLY A 593 38.81 11.89 -43.22
C GLY A 593 40.26 11.63 -43.61
N GLN A 594 40.82 10.47 -43.21
CA GLN A 594 42.19 10.04 -43.60
C GLN A 594 42.28 9.75 -45.09
N LEU A 595 41.34 9.02 -45.68
CA LEU A 595 41.29 8.72 -47.10
C LEU A 595 41.30 9.99 -47.95
N ARG A 596 40.46 10.97 -47.63
CA ARG A 596 40.41 12.26 -48.28
C ARG A 596 41.75 12.99 -48.19
N SER A 597 42.35 13.02 -47.02
CA SER A 597 43.65 13.70 -46.81
C SER A 597 44.75 13.04 -47.67
N VAL A 598 44.80 11.72 -47.70
CA VAL A 598 45.76 10.97 -48.52
C VAL A 598 45.47 11.16 -50.01
N TYR A 599 44.20 11.11 -50.44
CA TYR A 599 43.79 11.40 -51.81
C TYR A 599 44.31 12.75 -52.26
N ARG A 600 44.03 13.83 -51.50
CA ARG A 600 44.52 15.17 -51.82
C ARG A 600 46.05 15.27 -51.90
N ALA A 601 46.75 14.55 -50.99
CA ALA A 601 48.22 14.52 -51.02
C ALA A 601 48.74 13.79 -52.28
N LEU A 602 48.12 12.67 -52.68
CA LEU A 602 48.50 11.93 -53.89
C LEU A 602 48.28 12.76 -55.17
N LEU A 603 47.23 13.59 -55.19
CA LEU A 603 46.93 14.43 -56.37
C LEU A 603 48.00 15.49 -56.66
N ALA A 604 48.88 15.83 -55.72
CA ALA A 604 49.99 16.75 -55.96
C ALA A 604 50.94 16.31 -57.07
N ASP A 605 51.09 15.00 -57.28
CA ASP A 605 51.93 14.41 -58.29
C ASP A 605 51.22 14.22 -59.67
N GLY A 606 49.87 14.55 -59.72
CA GLY A 606 49.07 14.40 -60.92
C GLY A 606 48.88 12.94 -61.41
N PRO A 607 48.65 11.94 -60.49
CA PRO A 607 48.49 10.55 -60.92
C PRO A 607 47.14 10.35 -61.63
N SER A 608 47.07 9.34 -62.49
CA SER A 608 45.77 8.96 -63.02
C SER A 608 44.85 8.31 -61.98
N PRO A 609 43.51 8.29 -62.17
CA PRO A 609 42.56 7.70 -61.24
C PRO A 609 42.87 6.26 -60.83
N GLY A 610 43.29 5.43 -61.76
CA GLY A 610 43.73 4.04 -61.46
C GLY A 610 44.99 3.99 -60.61
N ALA A 611 45.99 4.86 -60.90
CA ALA A 611 47.18 4.95 -60.06
C ALA A 611 46.88 5.47 -58.64
N VAL A 612 45.82 6.31 -58.41
CA VAL A 612 45.33 6.69 -57.09
C VAL A 612 44.87 5.46 -56.33
N ILE A 613 44.04 4.59 -56.94
CA ILE A 613 43.54 3.36 -56.29
C ILE A 613 44.72 2.47 -55.90
N GLU A 614 45.67 2.21 -56.82
CA GLU A 614 46.83 1.37 -56.57
C GLU A 614 47.72 1.87 -55.46
N ARG A 615 47.98 3.21 -55.41
CA ARG A 615 48.76 3.82 -54.34
C ARG A 615 48.03 3.76 -52.98
N LEU A 616 46.73 3.99 -52.96
CA LEU A 616 45.91 3.85 -51.76
C LEU A 616 45.90 2.40 -51.25
N GLN A 617 45.72 1.42 -52.13
CA GLN A 617 45.78 0.01 -51.81
C GLN A 617 47.15 -0.40 -51.24
N ALA A 618 48.24 0.03 -51.87
CA ALA A 618 49.60 -0.24 -51.40
C ALA A 618 49.91 0.42 -50.06
N GLY A 619 49.38 1.62 -49.83
CA GLY A 619 49.52 2.38 -48.57
C GLY A 619 48.60 1.95 -47.44
N TRP A 620 47.55 1.18 -47.72
CA TRP A 620 46.49 0.85 -46.78
C TRP A 620 46.99 0.30 -45.44
N PRO A 621 47.90 -0.70 -45.42
CA PRO A 621 48.45 -1.21 -44.18
C PRO A 621 49.29 -0.18 -43.38
N LEU A 622 49.97 0.73 -44.10
CA LEU A 622 50.78 1.78 -43.48
C LEU A 622 49.95 2.88 -42.84
N LEU A 623 48.75 3.11 -43.37
CA LEU A 623 47.79 4.08 -42.84
C LEU A 623 47.06 3.58 -41.59
N GLY A 624 47.19 2.28 -41.25
CA GLY A 624 46.52 1.69 -40.08
C GLY A 624 44.98 1.64 -40.20
N LEU A 625 44.46 1.77 -41.44
CA LEU A 625 43.01 1.76 -41.69
C LEU A 625 42.46 0.35 -41.52
N ARG A 626 41.42 0.26 -40.67
CA ARG A 626 40.80 -1.04 -40.32
C ARG A 626 39.51 -1.34 -41.11
N ARG A 627 38.92 -0.31 -41.73
CA ARG A 627 37.68 -0.41 -42.50
C ARG A 627 37.99 -0.44 -43.98
N MET A 628 37.25 -1.22 -44.73
CA MET A 628 37.28 -1.17 -46.19
C MET A 628 36.44 0.02 -46.68
N ALA A 629 36.67 0.45 -47.92
CA ALA A 629 35.88 1.50 -48.53
C ALA A 629 35.63 1.20 -50.01
N THR A 630 34.46 1.63 -50.50
CA THR A 630 34.23 1.79 -51.94
C THR A 630 34.63 3.20 -52.33
N ALA A 631 35.22 3.38 -53.51
CA ALA A 631 35.53 4.73 -53.99
C ALA A 631 35.59 4.78 -55.51
N LEU A 632 35.16 5.90 -56.06
CA LEU A 632 35.33 6.23 -57.47
C LEU A 632 36.18 7.50 -57.54
N PHE A 633 37.24 7.43 -58.34
CA PHE A 633 38.10 8.58 -58.62
C PHE A 633 38.01 8.94 -60.10
N ALA A 634 37.97 10.24 -60.39
CA ALA A 634 37.95 10.74 -61.77
C ALA A 634 38.88 11.94 -61.92
N SER A 635 39.42 12.09 -63.12
CA SER A 635 40.09 13.32 -63.55
C SER A 635 39.45 13.84 -64.84
N LEU A 636 39.16 15.13 -64.87
CA LEU A 636 38.52 15.82 -66.00
C LEU A 636 39.38 17.01 -66.42
N ASP A 637 39.72 17.10 -67.70
CA ASP A 637 40.21 18.32 -68.30
C ASP A 637 39.02 19.17 -68.80
N PRO A 638 38.73 20.32 -68.18
CA PRO A 638 37.59 21.15 -68.57
C PRO A 638 37.62 21.67 -69.98
N ALA A 639 38.80 21.93 -70.49
CA ALA A 639 38.98 22.50 -71.85
C ALA A 639 38.62 21.50 -72.93
N THR A 640 39.16 20.28 -72.87
CA THR A 640 38.92 19.23 -73.86
C THR A 640 37.71 18.35 -73.54
N GLY A 641 37.30 18.28 -72.29
CA GLY A 641 36.33 17.32 -71.81
C GLY A 641 36.89 15.91 -71.59
N ARG A 642 38.18 15.72 -71.71
CA ARG A 642 38.80 14.42 -71.52
C ARG A 642 38.58 13.96 -70.08
N LEU A 643 37.88 12.82 -69.91
CA LEU A 643 37.48 12.25 -68.66
C LEU A 643 38.11 10.87 -68.50
N ARG A 644 38.76 10.65 -67.35
CA ARG A 644 39.26 9.34 -66.90
C ARG A 644 38.64 8.98 -65.63
N ILE A 645 38.18 7.75 -65.45
CA ILE A 645 37.50 7.27 -64.23
C ILE A 645 38.03 5.87 -63.87
N ALA A 646 38.27 5.63 -62.62
CA ALA A 646 38.56 4.33 -62.05
C ALA A 646 37.67 4.08 -60.80
N SER A 647 37.19 2.85 -60.65
CA SER A 647 36.30 2.46 -59.52
C SER A 647 36.92 1.36 -58.67
N ALA A 648 36.93 1.54 -57.36
CA ALA A 648 37.28 0.57 -56.36
C ALA A 648 36.01 0.02 -55.68
N GLY A 649 35.23 -0.82 -56.35
CA GLY A 649 34.01 -1.44 -55.85
C GLY A 649 32.83 -0.48 -55.68
N HIS A 650 32.91 0.74 -56.25
CA HIS A 650 31.91 1.77 -56.14
C HIS A 650 30.89 1.75 -57.29
N PRO A 651 29.61 2.15 -57.10
CA PRO A 651 28.62 2.21 -58.17
C PRO A 651 29.11 3.00 -59.40
N PRO A 652 28.75 2.58 -60.61
CA PRO A 652 29.18 3.27 -61.83
C PRO A 652 28.49 4.65 -61.95
N PRO A 653 29.17 5.69 -62.45
CA PRO A 653 28.62 7.01 -62.59
C PRO A 653 27.61 7.08 -63.74
N VAL A 654 26.63 8.01 -63.64
CA VAL A 654 25.65 8.24 -64.70
C VAL A 654 26.08 9.42 -65.56
N LEU A 655 26.05 9.21 -66.87
CA LEU A 655 26.21 10.26 -67.89
C LEU A 655 24.85 10.69 -68.43
N LEU A 656 24.49 11.96 -68.27
CA LEU A 656 23.28 12.58 -68.82
C LEU A 656 23.68 13.41 -70.04
N THR A 657 23.21 13.02 -71.21
CA THR A 657 23.50 13.70 -72.49
C THR A 657 22.24 13.77 -73.35
N GLY A 658 21.85 14.99 -73.78
CA GLY A 658 20.66 15.20 -74.59
C GLY A 658 19.36 14.67 -74.00
N GLY A 659 19.23 14.72 -72.68
CA GLY A 659 18.05 14.24 -71.91
C GLY A 659 17.99 12.71 -71.74
N ARG A 660 19.07 12.01 -72.04
CA ARG A 660 19.16 10.57 -71.85
C ARG A 660 20.27 10.23 -70.88
N ALA A 661 19.91 9.50 -69.83
CA ALA A 661 20.82 9.02 -68.82
C ALA A 661 21.29 7.58 -69.15
N SER A 662 22.56 7.29 -68.93
CA SER A 662 23.14 5.94 -69.02
C SER A 662 24.34 5.76 -68.08
N PHE A 663 24.53 4.59 -67.55
CA PHE A 663 25.74 4.29 -66.76
C PHE A 663 26.98 4.25 -67.72
N LEU A 664 28.08 4.81 -67.21
CA LEU A 664 29.35 4.65 -67.87
C LEU A 664 29.94 3.25 -67.57
N PRO A 665 30.47 2.53 -68.57
CA PRO A 665 31.01 1.17 -68.38
C PRO A 665 32.40 1.23 -67.74
N VAL A 666 32.51 1.73 -66.49
CA VAL A 666 33.78 1.78 -65.76
C VAL A 666 34.15 0.40 -65.28
N PRO A 667 35.35 -0.14 -65.65
CA PRO A 667 35.78 -1.44 -65.18
C PRO A 667 35.84 -1.47 -63.64
N PRO A 668 35.16 -2.43 -62.95
CA PRO A 668 35.22 -2.55 -61.52
C PRO A 668 36.53 -3.11 -61.02
N SER A 669 37.15 -2.54 -60.00
CA SER A 669 38.26 -3.15 -59.29
C SER A 669 37.85 -3.46 -57.84
N ARG A 670 38.71 -4.10 -57.08
CA ARG A 670 38.41 -4.46 -55.66
C ARG A 670 38.33 -3.22 -54.79
N MET A 671 37.45 -3.30 -53.75
CA MET A 671 37.33 -2.27 -52.74
C MET A 671 38.68 -1.90 -52.10
N LEU A 672 38.85 -0.68 -51.70
CA LEU A 672 39.99 -0.22 -50.91
C LEU A 672 40.10 -0.98 -49.59
N GLY A 673 41.28 -1.40 -49.21
CA GLY A 673 41.51 -2.24 -48.03
C GLY A 673 41.34 -3.75 -48.26
N ALA A 674 40.91 -4.17 -49.44
CA ALA A 674 40.95 -5.57 -49.89
C ALA A 674 42.37 -5.89 -50.44
N GLN A 675 42.54 -7.13 -50.97
CA GLN A 675 43.82 -7.50 -51.61
C GLN A 675 44.14 -6.57 -52.80
N PRO A 676 45.39 -6.13 -52.92
CA PRO A 676 45.81 -5.27 -54.06
C PRO A 676 45.41 -5.84 -55.42
N SER A 677 44.92 -5.02 -56.32
CA SER A 677 44.55 -5.33 -57.70
C SER A 677 44.94 -4.16 -58.62
N VAL A 678 45.19 -4.43 -59.87
CA VAL A 678 45.31 -3.38 -60.87
C VAL A 678 43.97 -2.72 -61.06
N ALA A 679 43.95 -1.42 -61.19
CA ALA A 679 42.74 -0.63 -61.37
C ALA A 679 42.69 -0.11 -62.82
N ASP A 680 41.89 -0.77 -63.65
CA ASP A 680 41.64 -0.32 -65.02
C ASP A 680 40.83 0.95 -65.07
N GLU A 681 41.08 1.77 -66.06
CA GLU A 681 40.40 3.08 -66.21
C GLU A 681 39.45 3.07 -67.42
N TRP A 682 38.31 3.68 -67.25
CA TRP A 682 37.49 4.12 -68.36
C TRP A 682 38.01 5.51 -68.80
N ILE A 683 38.20 5.66 -70.12
CA ILE A 683 38.69 6.86 -70.78
C ILE A 683 37.68 7.30 -71.82
N GLY A 684 37.19 8.54 -71.71
CA GLY A 684 36.25 9.08 -72.70
C GLY A 684 36.23 10.60 -72.70
N VAL A 685 35.16 11.18 -73.25
CA VAL A 685 34.98 12.66 -73.32
C VAL A 685 33.64 12.97 -72.76
N LEU A 686 33.59 13.96 -71.87
CA LEU A 686 32.37 14.60 -71.39
C LEU A 686 32.00 15.67 -72.42
N PRO A 687 30.90 15.52 -73.18
CA PRO A 687 30.50 16.50 -74.17
C PRO A 687 30.07 17.83 -73.54
N PRO A 688 30.14 19.00 -74.24
CA PRO A 688 29.54 20.19 -73.79
C PRO A 688 28.01 20.03 -73.56
N GLY A 689 27.50 20.57 -72.48
CA GLY A 689 26.11 20.45 -72.07
C GLY A 689 25.75 19.10 -71.43
N ALA A 690 26.71 18.17 -71.32
CA ALA A 690 26.48 16.91 -70.61
C ALA A 690 26.75 17.00 -69.10
N SER A 691 26.01 16.24 -68.31
CA SER A 691 26.21 16.14 -66.86
C SER A 691 26.72 14.77 -66.46
N LEU A 692 27.70 14.71 -65.55
CA LEU A 692 28.20 13.51 -64.90
C LEU A 692 27.63 13.50 -63.46
N VAL A 693 26.98 12.39 -63.09
CA VAL A 693 26.41 12.18 -61.78
C VAL A 693 27.21 11.07 -61.06
N LEU A 694 27.82 11.41 -59.95
CA LEU A 694 28.51 10.54 -59.01
C LEU A 694 27.69 10.46 -57.73
N PHE A 695 27.52 9.26 -57.17
CA PHE A 695 26.62 9.06 -56.03
C PHE A 695 27.07 7.85 -55.21
N THR A 696 26.76 7.84 -53.93
CA THR A 696 26.90 6.69 -53.02
C THR A 696 25.63 5.83 -53.03
N ASP A 697 25.77 4.59 -52.61
CA ASP A 697 24.69 3.59 -52.65
C ASP A 697 23.45 3.99 -51.84
N GLY A 698 23.58 4.81 -50.77
CA GLY A 698 22.45 5.35 -50.01
C GLY A 698 21.43 6.15 -50.85
N LEU A 699 21.80 6.61 -52.11
CA LEU A 699 20.86 7.23 -53.02
C LEU A 699 19.92 6.21 -53.70
N VAL A 700 20.37 5.00 -53.92
CA VAL A 700 19.70 3.95 -54.71
C VAL A 700 19.28 2.76 -53.86
N GLU A 701 19.97 2.51 -52.76
CA GLU A 701 19.68 1.40 -51.84
C GLU A 701 18.49 1.70 -50.95
N SER A 702 17.58 0.75 -50.81
CA SER A 702 16.50 0.81 -49.87
C SER A 702 16.29 -0.57 -49.22
N ARG A 703 15.76 -0.57 -47.98
CA ARG A 703 15.47 -1.84 -47.26
C ARG A 703 14.41 -2.72 -47.93
N SER A 704 13.68 -2.18 -48.90
CA SER A 704 12.51 -2.83 -49.51
C SER A 704 12.68 -3.12 -51.01
N ALA A 705 13.78 -2.69 -51.64
CA ALA A 705 14.01 -2.88 -53.09
C ALA A 705 15.46 -3.31 -53.36
N ASP A 706 15.65 -4.11 -54.41
CA ASP A 706 16.96 -4.52 -54.86
C ASP A 706 17.74 -3.31 -55.44
N ILE A 707 19.06 -3.32 -55.33
CA ILE A 707 19.93 -2.24 -55.83
C ILE A 707 19.76 -2.03 -57.35
N ASP A 708 19.47 -3.08 -58.10
CA ASP A 708 19.22 -3.02 -59.56
C ASP A 708 17.95 -2.19 -59.85
N GLU A 709 16.89 -2.32 -59.07
CA GLU A 709 15.68 -1.50 -59.15
C GLU A 709 16.01 -0.02 -58.83
N GLY A 710 16.89 0.20 -57.83
CA GLY A 710 17.38 1.52 -57.47
C GLY A 710 18.13 2.18 -58.63
N PHE A 711 18.96 1.43 -59.36
CA PHE A 711 19.66 1.90 -60.53
C PHE A 711 18.71 2.25 -61.70
N GLU A 712 17.67 1.45 -61.96
CA GLU A 712 16.65 1.77 -62.96
C GLU A 712 15.89 3.07 -62.60
N ARG A 713 15.52 3.25 -61.35
CA ARG A 713 14.87 4.45 -60.86
C ARG A 713 15.77 5.68 -61.04
N LEU A 714 17.06 5.58 -60.71
CA LEU A 714 18.02 6.67 -60.88
C LEU A 714 18.13 7.11 -62.36
N LEU A 715 18.24 6.14 -63.30
CA LEU A 715 18.29 6.44 -64.75
C LEU A 715 17.00 7.11 -65.25
N ALA A 716 15.85 6.66 -64.74
CA ALA A 716 14.56 7.22 -65.09
C ALA A 716 14.42 8.65 -64.56
N ALA A 717 14.78 8.87 -63.29
CA ALA A 717 14.77 10.20 -62.64
C ALA A 717 15.72 11.19 -63.34
N ALA A 718 16.94 10.77 -63.61
CA ALA A 718 17.92 11.60 -64.32
C ALA A 718 17.46 11.95 -65.75
N SER A 719 16.82 11.03 -66.46
CA SER A 719 16.31 11.28 -67.83
C SER A 719 15.07 12.20 -67.81
N SER A 720 14.27 12.19 -66.78
CA SER A 720 13.06 13.02 -66.60
C SER A 720 13.35 14.43 -66.11
N ALA A 721 14.55 14.71 -65.62
CA ALA A 721 14.88 15.94 -64.93
C ALA A 721 14.73 17.24 -65.80
N GLY A 722 14.83 17.11 -67.14
CA GLY A 722 14.61 18.22 -68.08
C GLY A 722 15.56 19.41 -67.92
N THR A 723 16.61 19.27 -67.13
CA THR A 723 17.60 20.33 -66.82
C THR A 723 19.02 19.76 -66.86
N SER A 724 19.97 20.60 -67.22
CA SER A 724 21.42 20.37 -67.10
C SER A 724 22.07 21.27 -66.03
N ASP A 725 21.26 22.10 -65.32
CA ASP A 725 21.77 22.82 -64.17
C ASP A 725 22.02 21.84 -63.02
N PRO A 726 23.29 21.70 -62.54
CA PRO A 726 23.63 20.68 -61.55
C PRO A 726 22.91 20.86 -60.23
N GLN A 727 22.56 22.10 -59.82
CA GLN A 727 21.80 22.34 -58.58
C GLN A 727 20.39 21.79 -58.71
N ALA A 728 19.68 22.13 -59.79
CA ALA A 728 18.33 21.68 -60.06
C ALA A 728 18.28 20.17 -60.27
N LEU A 729 19.31 19.56 -60.90
CA LEU A 729 19.42 18.12 -61.10
C LEU A 729 19.62 17.37 -59.79
N CYS A 730 20.48 17.86 -58.88
CA CYS A 730 20.64 17.28 -57.54
C CYS A 730 19.34 17.29 -56.80
N ASP A 731 18.63 18.43 -56.74
CA ASP A 731 17.39 18.57 -56.01
C ASP A 731 16.26 17.69 -56.57
N HIS A 732 16.18 17.54 -57.89
CA HIS A 732 15.26 16.61 -58.55
C HIS A 732 15.54 15.14 -58.22
N LEU A 733 16.81 14.72 -58.33
CA LEU A 733 17.19 13.32 -57.98
C LEU A 733 16.89 12.96 -56.54
N LEU A 734 17.18 13.88 -55.62
CA LEU A 734 16.85 13.67 -54.22
C LEU A 734 15.35 13.58 -53.97
N ALA A 735 14.56 14.47 -54.60
CA ALA A 735 13.10 14.45 -54.43
C ALA A 735 12.46 13.16 -54.96
N GLU A 736 12.95 12.60 -56.08
CA GLU A 736 12.41 11.40 -56.70
C GLU A 736 12.89 10.07 -56.03
N LEU A 737 14.10 10.07 -55.49
CA LEU A 737 14.74 8.83 -55.02
C LEU A 737 14.73 8.68 -53.50
N THR A 738 14.63 9.79 -52.72
CA THR A 738 14.72 9.72 -51.28
C THR A 738 13.37 9.89 -50.58
N GLY A 739 13.09 9.06 -49.56
CA GLY A 739 11.90 9.16 -48.74
C GLY A 739 12.13 10.01 -47.46
N ALA A 740 11.09 10.17 -46.66
CA ALA A 740 11.15 10.88 -45.38
C ALA A 740 12.12 10.25 -44.34
N HIS A 741 12.42 8.97 -44.48
CA HIS A 741 13.33 8.22 -43.61
C HIS A 741 14.47 7.65 -44.46
N ARG A 742 15.70 8.11 -44.21
CA ARG A 742 16.90 7.67 -44.86
C ARG A 742 17.57 6.57 -44.02
N ALA A 743 17.90 5.46 -44.67
CA ALA A 743 18.52 4.30 -44.02
C ALA A 743 20.05 4.46 -43.96
N ASP A 744 20.63 5.19 -44.90
CA ASP A 744 22.07 5.43 -45.02
C ASP A 744 22.36 6.89 -45.41
N ASP A 745 23.63 7.27 -45.34
CA ASP A 745 24.13 8.56 -45.81
C ASP A 745 24.05 8.64 -47.34
N ILE A 746 23.99 9.84 -47.86
CA ILE A 746 23.97 10.07 -49.32
C ILE A 746 24.97 11.17 -49.65
N ALA A 747 25.96 10.82 -50.45
CA ALA A 747 26.80 11.78 -51.13
C ALA A 747 26.45 11.80 -52.65
N LEU A 748 26.00 12.95 -53.11
CA LEU A 748 25.64 13.17 -54.53
C LEU A 748 26.43 14.34 -55.08
N LEU A 749 27.22 14.08 -56.12
CA LEU A 749 28.01 15.07 -56.85
C LEU A 749 27.59 15.11 -58.29
N VAL A 750 27.12 16.26 -58.76
CA VAL A 750 26.74 16.49 -60.16
C VAL A 750 27.64 17.56 -60.76
N LEU A 751 28.21 17.23 -61.91
CA LEU A 751 29.09 18.15 -62.64
C LEU A 751 28.58 18.27 -64.08
N THR A 752 28.39 19.49 -64.56
CA THR A 752 27.96 19.82 -65.92
C THR A 752 29.05 20.63 -66.65
N ARG A 753 29.44 20.15 -67.82
CA ARG A 753 30.39 20.87 -68.69
C ARG A 753 29.63 21.95 -69.49
N ALA A 754 30.09 23.24 -69.38
CA ALA A 754 29.49 24.35 -70.08
C ALA A 754 29.63 24.24 -71.62
#